data_0828ed73aee04a0cb60483f410c95307
#
_entry.id   0828ed73aee04a0cb60483f410c95307
#
_cell.length_a   1.000
_cell.length_b   1.000
_cell.length_c   1.000
_cell.angle_alpha   90.00
_cell.angle_beta   90.00
_cell.angle_gamma   90.00
#
_symmetry.space_group_name_H-M   'P 1'
#
loop_
_entity.id
_entity.type
_entity.pdbx_description
1 polymer ?
#
loop_
_entity_poly.entity_id
_entity_poly.type
_entity_poly.pdbx_seq_one_letter_code
_entity_poly.pdbx_strand_id
1 'polypeptide(L)'
;MYIEMKKIILTLLLLMCVSFQGQAVLKERDLNRTLHVLRLELHDKWIKQEESSRRIRERNQAQHTNLVNIMKRCQSTSLILYSQGREFTFDVAYACQQATTLYNELKSKTMPFDEIKANLVSEISRYDSLVVSLQRLPPAIDTARTDELHSLEQAIRHVRSGSVDNNNMPTLEAMPADAVAMEAVDGEEAEQMQRPFMLDSLGIADRDSCIVYAEGIRDIVKDMLEKLEQDNEHYTEVTSQVEKLNNYAQEKYAELKKNIFIDAGTNYFTILQRFPRYWMRMKMDFRTKYQPLRDEGRVDSEGQPYKSDWRGPIIMAASIFMLVYMFVAALISNIILRVLVPKRYRGEVFRNKRGVYIILLGTLLFAIAIMVVRTFMRSNLMIMATGLMVEMAWLIAAIYFSMAVRLNGSQCREGSKIYLPFILMSLIVIWFRIILIPNSLVNIIFPPLLLVFTIWQIFTLKNCRRNVPLSDKVYCGISLVVMLISTVMAWVGYTLMAVQLLVWWMFQLAAIATIMCCYDLMEMYEKRVLEPRIRKSLAQTPTDEEFSLHLEQGDYINKTWLYDFVNRALVPVCAVFSVLFSLYFAAEIFDLRDLLMKYFRMNITIPGISTFSFYRICLVIALWFVFRYVTYVIRAAWFKYRRSQSKDGKDFNATLAKNIIGLIIWGIYIITVFLMLDVPSAGISVAVAGLSTGMGFASKSLLENFFYGISLMSGRVRVGDYIECDGITGKVESISYQSTQLTTLDGSVVAILNSDLFSKNFKNLTRNHQYELIKIPFGIAYGSNVDEVRHLILDSMKELETQTADGRSIVNPANPIAVSFADFGASSVDLLLVAWVLVDQRNAFAAKAKEKIYQVLNENNIEIPFPQQDIYIRSVPTPPAPPAPNA
;
A
#
# COMPACT_ATOMS: atom_id res chain seq x y z
N MET A 1 30.05 17.61 -6.96
CA MET A 1 31.30 18.38 -6.75
C MET A 1 32.53 17.49 -6.55
N TYR A 2 32.52 16.46 -5.71
CA TYR A 2 33.67 15.57 -5.47
C TYR A 2 34.00 14.62 -6.64
N ILE A 3 33.00 14.19 -7.41
CA ILE A 3 33.16 13.30 -8.59
C ILE A 3 33.63 14.10 -9.79
N GLU A 4 33.24 15.34 -9.95
CA GLU A 4 33.69 16.25 -11.01
C GLU A 4 35.12 16.68 -10.80
N MET A 5 35.57 16.94 -9.58
CA MET A 5 36.97 17.23 -9.26
C MET A 5 37.90 16.04 -9.56
N LYS A 6 37.45 14.80 -9.30
CA LYS A 6 38.24 13.61 -9.64
C LYS A 6 38.41 13.43 -11.15
N LYS A 7 37.40 13.76 -11.95
CA LYS A 7 37.49 13.72 -13.42
C LYS A 7 38.45 14.79 -13.94
N ILE A 8 38.41 15.99 -13.36
CA ILE A 8 39.32 17.09 -13.78
C ILE A 8 40.76 16.78 -13.40
N ILE A 9 41.01 16.18 -12.23
CA ILE A 9 42.36 15.76 -11.80
C ILE A 9 42.87 14.60 -12.67
N LEU A 10 42.00 13.66 -13.05
CA LEU A 10 42.36 12.55 -13.92
C LEU A 10 42.65 13.02 -15.37
N THR A 11 41.91 14.01 -15.86
CA THR A 11 42.18 14.61 -17.18
C THR A 11 43.43 15.48 -17.19
N LEU A 12 43.71 16.17 -16.08
CA LEU A 12 44.99 16.93 -15.94
C LEU A 12 46.18 15.98 -15.80
N LEU A 13 46.08 14.86 -15.11
CA LEU A 13 47.11 13.81 -15.05
C LEU A 13 47.33 13.15 -16.42
N LEU A 14 46.26 12.89 -17.18
CA LEU A 14 46.35 12.37 -18.55
C LEU A 14 47.00 13.38 -19.51
N LEU A 15 46.72 14.67 -19.37
CA LEU A 15 47.36 15.73 -20.15
C LEU A 15 48.83 15.90 -19.79
N MET A 16 49.23 15.69 -18.54
CA MET A 16 50.64 15.69 -18.16
C MET A 16 51.43 14.49 -18.70
N CYS A 17 50.77 13.31 -18.85
CA CYS A 17 51.42 12.15 -19.45
C CYS A 17 51.61 12.26 -20.97
N VAL A 18 50.85 13.13 -21.65
CA VAL A 18 50.93 13.31 -23.11
C VAL A 18 52.09 14.28 -23.49
N SER A 19 52.63 15.06 -22.56
CA SER A 19 53.68 16.08 -22.84
C SER A 19 55.11 15.56 -22.71
N PHE A 20 55.33 14.27 -22.43
CA PHE A 20 56.67 13.65 -22.48
C PHE A 20 56.74 12.56 -23.55
N GLN A 21 56.45 12.91 -24.79
CA GLN A 21 56.92 12.13 -25.94
C GLN A 21 58.20 12.73 -26.47
N GLY A 22 59.30 12.42 -25.82
CA GLY A 22 60.61 12.53 -26.43
C GLY A 22 60.69 11.67 -27.68
N GLN A 23 60.87 12.23 -28.82
CA GLN A 23 61.23 11.53 -30.08
C GLN A 23 62.52 10.76 -29.84
N ALA A 24 62.40 9.50 -29.40
CA ALA A 24 63.56 8.60 -29.45
C ALA A 24 63.66 8.09 -30.88
N VAL A 25 64.53 8.66 -31.67
CA VAL A 25 64.95 8.11 -32.95
C VAL A 25 65.72 6.82 -32.66
N LEU A 26 65.26 5.67 -33.23
CA LEU A 26 66.00 4.41 -33.12
C LEU A 26 67.48 4.61 -33.59
N LYS A 27 68.44 4.46 -32.67
CA LYS A 27 69.85 4.49 -33.01
C LYS A 27 70.26 3.13 -33.65
N GLU A 28 71.24 3.19 -34.59
CA GLU A 28 71.71 2.02 -35.34
C GLU A 28 72.00 0.74 -34.51
N ARG A 29 72.51 0.88 -33.31
CA ARG A 29 72.82 -0.26 -32.43
C ARG A 29 71.60 -0.89 -31.78
N ASP A 30 70.47 -0.15 -31.69
CA ASP A 30 69.27 -0.65 -31.03
C ASP A 30 68.31 -1.37 -31.96
N LEU A 31 68.50 -1.24 -33.31
CA LEU A 31 67.60 -1.84 -34.28
C LEU A 31 67.62 -3.39 -34.26
N ASN A 32 68.79 -4.01 -34.27
CA ASN A 32 69.00 -5.43 -34.21
C ASN A 32 68.43 -6.00 -32.91
N ARG A 33 68.62 -5.30 -31.77
CA ARG A 33 68.11 -5.66 -30.49
C ARG A 33 66.58 -5.52 -30.49
N THR A 34 66.05 -4.45 -31.09
CA THR A 34 64.56 -4.20 -31.17
C THR A 34 63.89 -5.28 -32.02
N LEU A 35 64.46 -5.71 -33.12
CA LEU A 35 63.97 -6.81 -33.96
C LEU A 35 64.02 -8.14 -33.20
N HIS A 36 65.06 -8.39 -32.42
CA HIS A 36 65.16 -9.60 -31.60
C HIS A 36 64.06 -9.62 -30.53
N VAL A 37 63.81 -8.53 -29.80
CA VAL A 37 62.71 -8.41 -28.81
C VAL A 37 61.36 -8.52 -29.49
N LEU A 38 61.16 -7.85 -30.62
CA LEU A 38 59.92 -7.92 -31.39
C LEU A 38 59.64 -9.36 -31.86
N ARG A 39 60.67 -10.13 -32.30
CA ARG A 39 60.52 -11.52 -32.68
C ARG A 39 60.03 -12.38 -31.51
N LEU A 40 60.57 -12.19 -30.32
CA LEU A 40 60.13 -12.90 -29.12
C LEU A 40 58.71 -12.51 -28.72
N GLU A 41 58.36 -11.22 -28.79
CA GLU A 41 57.02 -10.71 -28.51
C GLU A 41 55.99 -11.26 -29.52
N LEU A 42 56.33 -11.25 -30.82
CA LEU A 42 55.42 -11.77 -31.86
C LEU A 42 55.25 -13.25 -31.76
N HIS A 43 56.34 -14.02 -31.44
CA HIS A 43 56.23 -15.45 -31.20
C HIS A 43 55.29 -15.77 -30.04
N ASP A 44 55.42 -15.08 -28.90
CA ASP A 44 54.53 -15.26 -27.75
C ASP A 44 53.09 -14.86 -28.08
N LYS A 45 52.91 -13.76 -28.83
CA LYS A 45 51.58 -13.35 -29.31
C LYS A 45 50.96 -14.35 -30.28
N TRP A 46 51.78 -14.94 -31.17
CA TRP A 46 51.33 -15.94 -32.13
C TRP A 46 50.80 -17.19 -31.41
N ILE A 47 51.51 -17.71 -30.40
CA ILE A 47 51.04 -18.83 -29.57
C ILE A 47 49.75 -18.47 -28.85
N LYS A 48 49.69 -17.31 -28.22
CA LYS A 48 48.50 -16.83 -27.51
C LYS A 48 47.31 -16.67 -28.45
N GLN A 49 47.53 -16.15 -29.66
CA GLN A 49 46.49 -15.97 -30.64
C GLN A 49 45.98 -17.30 -31.20
N GLU A 50 46.81 -18.30 -31.33
CA GLU A 50 46.47 -19.65 -31.74
C GLU A 50 45.59 -20.32 -30.64
N GLU A 51 45.94 -20.18 -29.35
CA GLU A 51 45.12 -20.63 -28.25
C GLU A 51 43.79 -19.89 -28.19
N SER A 52 43.78 -18.57 -28.40
CA SER A 52 42.56 -17.78 -28.45
C SER A 52 41.65 -18.22 -29.58
N SER A 53 42.23 -18.42 -30.80
CA SER A 53 41.48 -18.95 -31.94
C SER A 53 40.85 -20.31 -31.64
N ARG A 54 41.55 -21.21 -30.94
CA ARG A 54 40.99 -22.49 -30.52
C ARG A 54 39.85 -22.35 -29.55
N ARG A 55 39.97 -21.49 -28.53
CA ARG A 55 38.88 -21.21 -27.57
C ARG A 55 37.66 -20.60 -28.25
N ILE A 56 37.87 -19.68 -29.18
CA ILE A 56 36.78 -19.05 -29.95
C ILE A 56 36.11 -20.13 -30.82
N ARG A 57 36.86 -20.97 -31.49
CA ARG A 57 36.30 -22.11 -32.29
C ARG A 57 35.44 -23.05 -31.44
N GLU A 58 35.89 -23.45 -30.25
CA GLU A 58 35.14 -24.28 -29.34
C GLU A 58 33.82 -23.56 -28.88
N ARG A 59 33.91 -22.27 -28.59
CA ARG A 59 32.76 -21.46 -28.19
C ARG A 59 31.77 -21.29 -29.34
N ASN A 60 32.22 -21.01 -30.53
CA ASN A 60 31.39 -20.89 -31.72
C ASN A 60 30.69 -22.23 -32.05
N GLN A 61 31.39 -23.34 -31.94
CA GLN A 61 30.78 -24.65 -32.13
C GLN A 61 29.69 -24.96 -31.11
N ALA A 62 29.90 -24.60 -29.82
CA ALA A 62 28.86 -24.70 -28.80
C ALA A 62 27.67 -23.79 -29.09
N GLN A 63 27.93 -22.58 -29.57
CA GLN A 63 26.90 -21.63 -29.98
C GLN A 63 26.11 -22.10 -31.19
N HIS A 64 26.79 -22.57 -32.22
CA HIS A 64 26.14 -23.18 -33.38
C HIS A 64 25.24 -24.36 -33.00
N THR A 65 25.68 -25.21 -32.09
CA THR A 65 24.86 -26.33 -31.56
C THR A 65 23.62 -25.80 -30.84
N ASN A 66 23.76 -24.71 -30.05
CA ASN A 66 22.63 -24.07 -29.38
C ASN A 66 21.64 -23.43 -30.38
N LEU A 67 22.15 -22.75 -31.43
CA LEU A 67 21.28 -22.17 -32.49
C LEU A 67 20.51 -23.26 -33.24
N VAL A 68 21.13 -24.37 -33.57
CA VAL A 68 20.48 -25.55 -34.18
C VAL A 68 19.39 -26.10 -33.28
N ASN A 69 19.60 -26.17 -31.98
CA ASN A 69 18.59 -26.61 -31.02
C ASN A 69 17.44 -25.63 -30.91
N ILE A 70 17.71 -24.31 -30.92
CA ILE A 70 16.69 -23.26 -30.94
C ILE A 70 15.87 -23.37 -32.22
N MET A 71 16.51 -23.60 -33.38
CA MET A 71 15.86 -23.75 -34.67
C MET A 71 14.94 -24.98 -34.70
N LYS A 72 15.39 -26.11 -34.18
CA LYS A 72 14.56 -27.33 -34.05
C LYS A 72 13.32 -27.05 -33.17
N ARG A 73 13.49 -26.34 -32.06
CA ARG A 73 12.37 -25.95 -31.19
C ARG A 73 11.45 -24.95 -31.88
N CYS A 74 12.02 -24.00 -32.63
CA CYS A 74 11.26 -23.05 -33.45
C CYS A 74 10.39 -23.76 -34.47
N GLN A 75 10.93 -24.70 -35.21
CA GLN A 75 10.17 -25.51 -36.19
C GLN A 75 9.08 -26.34 -35.54
N SER A 76 9.33 -26.98 -34.40
CA SER A 76 8.30 -27.74 -33.68
C SER A 76 7.17 -26.84 -33.17
N THR A 77 7.49 -25.64 -32.68
CA THR A 77 6.52 -24.65 -32.22
C THR A 77 5.70 -24.09 -33.38
N SER A 78 6.36 -23.84 -34.52
CA SER A 78 5.72 -23.43 -35.78
C SER A 78 4.69 -24.46 -36.26
N LEU A 79 5.06 -25.75 -36.23
CA LEU A 79 4.14 -26.83 -36.59
C LEU A 79 2.89 -26.82 -35.70
N ILE A 80 3.01 -26.61 -34.41
CA ILE A 80 1.88 -26.50 -33.51
C ILE A 80 0.99 -25.29 -33.90
N LEU A 81 1.60 -24.14 -34.12
CA LEU A 81 0.86 -22.90 -34.45
C LEU A 81 0.13 -22.97 -35.77
N TYR A 82 0.72 -23.56 -36.83
CA TYR A 82 0.14 -23.65 -38.18
C TYR A 82 -0.79 -24.84 -38.35
N SER A 83 -0.60 -25.94 -37.65
CA SER A 83 -1.41 -27.14 -37.73
C SER A 83 -2.70 -27.09 -36.92
N GLN A 84 -2.73 -26.27 -35.86
CA GLN A 84 -3.86 -26.24 -34.94
C GLN A 84 -4.95 -25.25 -35.39
N GLY A 85 -6.19 -25.79 -35.54
CA GLY A 85 -7.38 -24.97 -35.77
C GLY A 85 -7.78 -24.16 -34.53
N ARG A 86 -8.78 -23.26 -34.67
CA ARG A 86 -9.33 -22.42 -33.57
C ARG A 86 -9.83 -23.21 -32.36
N GLU A 87 -9.93 -24.52 -32.47
CA GLU A 87 -10.49 -25.41 -31.43
C GLU A 87 -9.50 -25.82 -30.33
N PHE A 88 -8.19 -25.56 -30.53
CA PHE A 88 -7.13 -25.97 -29.58
C PHE A 88 -6.46 -24.76 -28.91
N THR A 89 -7.26 -23.98 -28.22
CA THR A 89 -6.83 -22.73 -27.55
C THR A 89 -5.63 -22.92 -26.63
N PHE A 90 -5.53 -24.07 -25.98
CA PHE A 90 -4.44 -24.33 -25.06
C PHE A 90 -3.12 -24.64 -25.78
N ASP A 91 -3.17 -25.44 -26.84
CA ASP A 91 -1.98 -25.78 -27.61
C ASP A 91 -1.38 -24.53 -28.26
N VAL A 92 -2.24 -23.61 -28.71
CA VAL A 92 -1.80 -22.31 -29.24
C VAL A 92 -1.24 -21.41 -28.13
N ALA A 93 -1.85 -21.36 -26.95
CA ALA A 93 -1.32 -20.62 -25.80
C ALA A 93 0.06 -21.17 -25.37
N TYR A 94 0.20 -22.47 -25.32
CA TYR A 94 1.47 -23.13 -25.03
C TYR A 94 2.53 -22.84 -26.10
N ALA A 95 2.19 -22.93 -27.38
CA ALA A 95 3.08 -22.60 -28.49
C ALA A 95 3.51 -21.13 -28.46
N CYS A 96 2.58 -20.22 -28.13
CA CYS A 96 2.88 -18.81 -27.96
C CYS A 96 3.89 -18.58 -26.81
N GLN A 97 3.67 -19.20 -25.67
CA GLN A 97 4.61 -19.13 -24.55
C GLN A 97 5.98 -19.69 -24.91
N GLN A 98 6.03 -20.81 -25.68
CA GLN A 98 7.29 -21.36 -26.17
C GLN A 98 8.00 -20.41 -27.13
N ALA A 99 7.27 -19.81 -28.08
CA ALA A 99 7.84 -18.83 -29.01
C ALA A 99 8.42 -17.64 -28.27
N THR A 100 7.71 -17.11 -27.28
CA THR A 100 8.20 -16.01 -26.43
C THR A 100 9.43 -16.41 -25.61
N THR A 101 9.44 -17.62 -25.09
CA THR A 101 10.59 -18.14 -24.34
C THR A 101 11.83 -18.27 -25.23
N LEU A 102 11.65 -18.79 -26.45
CA LEU A 102 12.73 -18.89 -27.45
C LEU A 102 13.27 -17.51 -27.84
N TYR A 103 12.39 -16.56 -28.07
CA TYR A 103 12.76 -15.18 -28.39
C TYR A 103 13.56 -14.53 -27.25
N ASN A 104 13.10 -14.67 -26.01
CA ASN A 104 13.79 -14.12 -24.85
C ASN A 104 15.13 -14.84 -24.57
N GLU A 105 15.20 -16.16 -24.78
CA GLU A 105 16.43 -16.95 -24.65
C GLU A 105 17.48 -16.46 -25.66
N LEU A 106 17.07 -16.24 -26.91
CA LEU A 106 17.94 -15.74 -27.95
C LEU A 106 18.42 -14.32 -27.65
N LYS A 107 17.51 -13.43 -27.26
CA LYS A 107 17.82 -12.04 -26.92
C LYS A 107 18.71 -11.90 -25.69
N SER A 108 18.56 -12.76 -24.69
CA SER A 108 19.40 -12.72 -23.48
C SER A 108 20.85 -13.19 -23.71
N LYS A 109 21.11 -13.92 -24.77
CA LYS A 109 22.42 -14.48 -25.15
C LYS A 109 23.04 -13.77 -26.36
N THR A 110 22.65 -12.52 -26.63
CA THR A 110 23.19 -11.74 -27.75
C THR A 110 24.68 -11.52 -27.53
N MET A 111 25.48 -11.86 -28.53
CA MET A 111 26.90 -11.55 -28.56
C MET A 111 27.14 -10.14 -29.13
N PRO A 112 28.14 -9.40 -28.64
CA PRO A 112 28.50 -8.08 -29.22
C PRO A 112 29.35 -8.28 -30.49
N PHE A 113 28.73 -8.84 -31.56
CA PHE A 113 29.42 -9.14 -32.81
C PHE A 113 30.12 -7.94 -33.43
N ASP A 114 29.47 -6.78 -33.42
CA ASP A 114 30.01 -5.54 -34.02
C ASP A 114 31.27 -5.06 -33.30
N GLU A 115 31.31 -5.16 -31.98
CA GLU A 115 32.45 -4.78 -31.15
C GLU A 115 33.63 -5.75 -31.36
N ILE A 116 33.36 -7.05 -31.41
CA ILE A 116 34.40 -8.07 -31.67
C ILE A 116 34.91 -7.92 -33.08
N LYS A 117 34.03 -7.72 -34.08
CA LYS A 117 34.39 -7.47 -35.46
C LYS A 117 35.32 -6.23 -35.62
N ALA A 118 34.95 -5.10 -35.01
CA ALA A 118 35.72 -3.89 -35.04
C ALA A 118 37.14 -4.09 -34.47
N ASN A 119 37.26 -4.83 -33.37
CA ASN A 119 38.55 -5.18 -32.77
C ASN A 119 39.38 -6.08 -33.67
N LEU A 120 38.84 -7.13 -34.27
CA LEU A 120 39.58 -8.01 -35.19
C LEU A 120 40.03 -7.26 -36.44
N VAL A 121 39.21 -6.41 -37.04
CA VAL A 121 39.56 -5.56 -38.17
C VAL A 121 40.68 -4.61 -37.83
N SER A 122 40.66 -4.00 -36.63
CA SER A 122 41.73 -3.15 -36.12
C SER A 122 43.05 -3.92 -35.96
N GLU A 123 42.98 -5.15 -35.45
CA GLU A 123 44.15 -6.00 -35.32
C GLU A 123 44.74 -6.37 -36.69
N ILE A 124 43.91 -6.77 -37.64
CA ILE A 124 44.38 -7.07 -39.01
C ILE A 124 45.14 -5.88 -39.59
N SER A 125 44.59 -4.65 -39.48
CA SER A 125 45.22 -3.46 -40.03
C SER A 125 46.57 -3.13 -39.33
N ARG A 126 46.72 -3.44 -38.05
CA ARG A 126 47.94 -3.29 -37.27
C ARG A 126 49.02 -4.23 -37.75
N TYR A 127 48.69 -5.52 -37.93
CA TYR A 127 49.67 -6.48 -38.42
C TYR A 127 50.01 -6.29 -39.89
N ASP A 128 49.05 -5.86 -40.75
CA ASP A 128 49.32 -5.47 -42.13
C ASP A 128 50.31 -4.30 -42.21
N SER A 129 50.12 -3.27 -41.37
CA SER A 129 51.05 -2.13 -41.30
C SER A 129 52.44 -2.55 -40.85
N LEU A 130 52.54 -3.47 -39.87
CA LEU A 130 53.78 -3.99 -39.37
C LEU A 130 54.49 -4.82 -40.46
N VAL A 131 53.81 -5.72 -41.14
CA VAL A 131 54.38 -6.55 -42.23
C VAL A 131 54.94 -5.64 -43.34
N VAL A 132 54.16 -4.66 -43.82
CA VAL A 132 54.60 -3.73 -44.85
C VAL A 132 55.85 -2.94 -44.43
N SER A 133 55.89 -2.50 -43.15
CA SER A 133 57.03 -1.75 -42.60
C SER A 133 58.25 -2.62 -42.46
N LEU A 134 58.12 -3.88 -42.05
CA LEU A 134 59.20 -4.86 -41.95
C LEU A 134 59.75 -5.25 -43.34
N GLN A 135 58.88 -5.40 -44.37
CA GLN A 135 59.26 -5.74 -45.74
C GLN A 135 59.97 -4.59 -46.42
N ARG A 136 59.66 -3.34 -46.06
CA ARG A 136 60.33 -2.12 -46.59
C ARG A 136 61.74 -1.93 -46.03
N LEU A 137 62.09 -2.61 -44.94
CA LEU A 137 63.37 -2.47 -44.27
C LEU A 137 64.51 -3.13 -45.15
N PRO A 138 65.36 -2.40 -45.77
CA PRO A 138 66.46 -2.99 -46.60
C PRO A 138 67.55 -3.61 -45.72
N PRO A 139 68.31 -4.57 -46.25
CA PRO A 139 69.41 -5.18 -45.47
C PRO A 139 70.56 -4.21 -45.20
N ALA A 140 70.64 -3.09 -45.97
CA ALA A 140 71.60 -1.96 -45.76
C ALA A 140 70.77 -0.70 -45.68
N ILE A 141 70.81 0.03 -44.53
CA ILE A 141 70.08 1.24 -44.28
C ILE A 141 71.07 2.43 -44.44
N ASP A 142 70.69 3.34 -45.30
CA ASP A 142 71.42 4.59 -45.43
C ASP A 142 70.92 5.53 -44.29
N THR A 143 71.81 6.05 -43.49
CA THR A 143 71.52 6.92 -42.35
C THR A 143 70.82 8.21 -42.68
N ALA A 144 70.75 8.56 -43.99
CA ALA A 144 69.97 9.69 -44.50
C ALA A 144 68.44 9.43 -44.64
N ARG A 145 67.99 8.20 -44.54
CA ARG A 145 66.52 7.84 -44.66
C ARG A 145 65.94 7.52 -43.35
N THR A 146 65.65 8.52 -42.58
CA THR A 146 64.95 8.41 -41.29
C THR A 146 63.51 7.97 -41.43
N ASP A 147 62.86 8.10 -42.60
CA ASP A 147 61.41 7.86 -42.84
C ASP A 147 61.05 6.37 -42.72
N GLU A 148 61.88 5.43 -43.07
CA GLU A 148 61.68 4.01 -43.02
C GLU A 148 61.77 3.49 -41.59
N LEU A 149 62.66 4.01 -40.76
CA LEU A 149 62.81 3.72 -39.35
C LEU A 149 61.63 4.28 -38.55
N HIS A 150 61.19 5.48 -38.95
CA HIS A 150 60.07 6.13 -38.26
C HIS A 150 58.75 5.42 -38.53
N SER A 151 58.54 4.91 -39.75
CA SER A 151 57.36 4.11 -40.10
C SER A 151 57.33 2.78 -39.37
N LEU A 152 58.47 2.12 -39.20
CA LEU A 152 58.60 0.89 -38.41
C LEU A 152 58.35 1.14 -36.91
N GLU A 153 58.94 2.20 -36.37
CA GLU A 153 58.68 2.57 -34.96
C GLU A 153 57.21 2.85 -34.68
N GLN A 154 56.54 3.57 -35.58
CA GLN A 154 55.06 3.79 -35.50
C GLN A 154 54.27 2.49 -35.58
N ALA A 155 54.64 1.59 -36.49
CA ALA A 155 53.98 0.30 -36.61
C ALA A 155 54.20 -0.58 -35.36
N ILE A 156 55.41 -0.63 -34.82
CA ILE A 156 55.69 -1.35 -33.56
C ILE A 156 54.89 -0.77 -32.38
N ARG A 157 54.87 0.56 -32.25
CA ARG A 157 54.04 1.23 -31.20
C ARG A 157 52.58 0.93 -31.39
N HIS A 158 52.07 0.91 -32.60
CA HIS A 158 50.65 0.58 -32.90
C HIS A 158 50.30 -0.85 -32.53
N VAL A 159 51.19 -1.82 -32.75
CA VAL A 159 51.01 -3.22 -32.37
C VAL A 159 51.13 -3.42 -30.84
N ARG A 160 51.99 -2.64 -30.16
CA ARG A 160 52.13 -2.67 -28.71
C ARG A 160 50.99 -1.96 -27.97
N SER A 161 50.47 -0.86 -28.49
CA SER A 161 49.38 -0.11 -27.85
C SER A 161 48.00 -0.77 -27.99
N GLY A 162 47.88 -1.83 -28.73
CA GLY A 162 46.64 -2.52 -29.05
C GLY A 162 46.08 -3.44 -27.95
N SER A 163 46.55 -3.35 -26.72
CA SER A 163 45.89 -4.01 -25.57
C SER A 163 44.75 -3.10 -25.08
N VAL A 164 43.62 -3.14 -25.77
CA VAL A 164 42.40 -2.53 -25.24
C VAL A 164 41.78 -3.51 -24.27
N ASP A 165 41.59 -3.04 -23.04
CA ASP A 165 40.85 -3.70 -22.00
C ASP A 165 39.44 -4.11 -22.49
N ASN A 166 39.28 -5.33 -22.89
CA ASN A 166 37.95 -5.96 -23.04
C ASN A 166 37.77 -6.98 -21.95
N ASN A 167 36.93 -6.66 -20.98
CA ASN A 167 36.62 -7.45 -19.77
C ASN A 167 36.09 -8.88 -20.05
N ASN A 168 36.20 -9.40 -21.25
CA ASN A 168 35.78 -10.76 -21.61
C ASN A 168 36.76 -11.51 -22.51
N MET A 169 37.95 -10.94 -22.79
CA MET A 169 39.09 -11.69 -23.35
C MET A 169 40.17 -11.79 -22.26
N PRO A 170 40.93 -12.90 -22.17
CA PRO A 170 41.99 -12.96 -21.17
C PRO A 170 42.96 -11.84 -21.37
N THR A 171 43.02 -10.93 -20.40
CA THR A 171 43.98 -9.84 -20.30
C THR A 171 45.37 -10.44 -20.38
N LEU A 172 46.10 -10.02 -21.39
CA LEU A 172 47.56 -10.13 -21.42
C LEU A 172 48.07 -9.24 -20.30
N GLU A 173 48.59 -9.82 -19.21
CA GLU A 173 49.31 -9.08 -18.21
C GLU A 173 50.46 -8.34 -18.91
N ALA A 174 50.42 -7.01 -18.80
CA ALA A 174 51.50 -6.16 -19.27
C ALA A 174 52.76 -6.50 -18.45
N MET A 175 53.79 -7.03 -19.10
CA MET A 175 55.13 -7.09 -18.48
C MET A 175 55.54 -5.68 -18.10
N PRO A 176 56.12 -5.47 -16.91
CA PRO A 176 56.49 -4.15 -16.43
C PRO A 176 57.52 -3.50 -17.36
N ALA A 177 57.30 -2.22 -17.65
CA ALA A 177 58.15 -1.39 -18.50
C ALA A 177 59.55 -1.06 -17.95
N ASP A 178 59.92 -1.69 -16.81
CA ASP A 178 61.12 -1.33 -16.06
C ASP A 178 62.39 -2.09 -16.48
N ALA A 179 62.35 -2.88 -17.55
CA ALA A 179 63.50 -3.65 -17.96
C ALA A 179 64.39 -2.98 -19.03
N VAL A 180 64.19 -1.69 -19.36
CA VAL A 180 65.07 -0.98 -20.30
C VAL A 180 65.39 0.43 -19.78
N ALA A 181 65.99 0.51 -18.58
CA ALA A 181 66.82 1.68 -18.22
C ALA A 181 68.24 1.40 -18.70
N MET A 182 68.56 1.91 -19.85
CA MET A 182 69.99 1.96 -20.30
C MET A 182 70.63 3.13 -19.65
N GLU A 183 71.69 2.86 -18.86
CA GLU A 183 72.70 3.79 -18.43
C GLU A 183 73.21 4.67 -19.61
N ALA A 184 73.20 5.99 -19.37
CA ALA A 184 73.84 6.94 -20.18
C ALA A 184 75.35 6.79 -19.97
N VAL A 185 76.11 6.37 -21.00
CA VAL A 185 77.56 6.52 -21.06
C VAL A 185 77.85 7.76 -21.86
N ASP A 186 78.44 8.69 -21.15
CA ASP A 186 79.00 9.92 -21.70
C ASP A 186 80.11 9.70 -22.70
N GLY A 187 80.15 10.56 -23.77
CA GLY A 187 81.30 11.26 -24.27
C GLY A 187 82.29 10.55 -25.15
N GLU A 188 82.50 11.23 -26.23
CA GLU A 188 83.60 11.10 -27.14
C GLU A 188 83.49 10.02 -28.25
N GLU A 189 83.07 10.51 -29.43
CA GLU A 189 83.82 10.46 -30.70
C GLU A 189 83.00 10.97 -31.85
N ALA A 190 83.11 12.26 -32.11
CA ALA A 190 82.73 12.85 -33.41
C ALA A 190 83.85 12.51 -34.37
N GLU A 191 83.46 12.09 -35.56
CA GLU A 191 84.25 11.76 -36.72
C GLU A 191 84.55 10.26 -36.91
N GLN A 192 83.52 9.51 -37.31
CA GLN A 192 83.77 8.37 -38.21
C GLN A 192 82.71 8.31 -39.31
N MET A 193 83.18 8.35 -40.52
CA MET A 193 82.56 8.20 -41.82
C MET A 193 81.20 7.52 -41.77
N GLN A 194 80.15 8.11 -42.42
CA GLN A 194 78.93 7.52 -42.85
C GLN A 194 79.12 6.20 -43.59
N ARG A 195 79.17 5.09 -42.89
CA ARG A 195 78.96 3.79 -43.46
C ARG A 195 77.53 3.47 -43.41
N PRO A 196 76.92 2.93 -44.51
CA PRO A 196 75.51 2.47 -44.43
C PRO A 196 75.40 1.41 -43.32
N PHE A 197 74.40 1.59 -42.47
CA PHE A 197 74.09 0.55 -41.42
C PHE A 197 73.64 -0.70 -42.09
N MET A 198 74.28 -1.80 -41.83
CA MET A 198 73.94 -3.12 -42.33
C MET A 198 73.36 -3.90 -41.17
N LEU A 199 72.13 -4.46 -41.35
CA LEU A 199 71.60 -5.48 -40.46
C LEU A 199 72.61 -6.62 -40.46
N ASP A 200 72.96 -7.09 -39.25
CA ASP A 200 73.78 -8.32 -39.13
C ASP A 200 73.00 -9.53 -39.60
N SER A 201 73.63 -10.66 -39.77
CA SER A 201 72.94 -11.89 -40.24
C SER A 201 71.84 -12.37 -39.28
N LEU A 202 72.01 -12.03 -38.02
CA LEU A 202 71.00 -12.34 -36.98
C LEU A 202 69.85 -11.37 -37.11
N GLY A 203 70.00 -10.05 -37.30
CA GLY A 203 68.98 -9.06 -37.52
C GLY A 203 68.16 -9.29 -38.75
N ILE A 204 68.74 -9.79 -39.84
CA ILE A 204 68.02 -10.21 -41.06
C ILE A 204 67.16 -11.42 -40.79
N ALA A 205 67.67 -12.43 -40.07
CA ALA A 205 66.90 -13.63 -39.66
C ALA A 205 65.79 -13.31 -38.67
N ASP A 206 66.03 -12.36 -37.75
CA ASP A 206 64.99 -11.87 -36.82
C ASP A 206 63.90 -11.08 -37.56
N ARG A 207 64.23 -10.19 -38.50
CA ARG A 207 63.27 -9.48 -39.37
C ARG A 207 62.37 -10.44 -40.13
N ASP A 208 62.99 -11.42 -40.83
CA ASP A 208 62.27 -12.40 -41.63
C ASP A 208 61.37 -13.29 -40.74
N SER A 209 61.83 -13.65 -39.54
CA SER A 209 61.06 -14.36 -38.55
C SER A 209 59.89 -13.46 -38.05
N CYS A 210 60.07 -12.14 -37.82
CA CYS A 210 59.02 -11.23 -37.47
C CYS A 210 57.94 -11.13 -38.55
N ILE A 211 58.33 -11.12 -39.82
CA ILE A 211 57.36 -11.13 -40.93
C ILE A 211 56.53 -12.42 -40.89
N VAL A 212 57.19 -13.60 -40.78
CA VAL A 212 56.47 -14.85 -40.73
C VAL A 212 55.48 -14.92 -39.55
N TYR A 213 55.89 -14.48 -38.36
CA TYR A 213 54.97 -14.47 -37.18
C TYR A 213 53.86 -13.42 -37.34
N ALA A 214 54.12 -12.22 -37.83
CA ALA A 214 53.12 -11.22 -38.07
C ALA A 214 52.10 -11.65 -39.14
N GLU A 215 52.54 -12.23 -40.23
CA GLU A 215 51.66 -12.86 -41.25
C GLU A 215 50.83 -13.99 -40.67
N GLY A 216 51.45 -14.87 -39.86
CA GLY A 216 50.72 -15.96 -39.19
C GLY A 216 49.66 -15.48 -38.24
N ILE A 217 49.94 -14.44 -37.44
CA ILE A 217 48.91 -13.82 -36.57
C ILE A 217 47.79 -13.20 -37.38
N ARG A 218 48.14 -12.40 -38.42
CA ARG A 218 47.18 -11.78 -39.31
C ARG A 218 46.24 -12.81 -39.95
N ASP A 219 46.80 -13.92 -40.45
CA ASP A 219 46.02 -14.95 -41.11
C ASP A 219 45.12 -15.73 -40.13
N ILE A 220 45.55 -15.92 -38.88
CA ILE A 220 44.71 -16.47 -37.79
C ILE A 220 43.54 -15.51 -37.48
N VAL A 221 43.79 -14.20 -37.37
CA VAL A 221 42.79 -13.21 -37.10
C VAL A 221 41.80 -13.08 -38.27
N LYS A 222 42.24 -13.19 -39.51
CA LYS A 222 41.37 -13.24 -40.70
C LYS A 222 40.48 -14.45 -40.71
N ASP A 223 41.01 -15.66 -40.40
CA ASP A 223 40.16 -16.90 -40.24
C ASP A 223 39.12 -16.73 -39.13
N MET A 224 39.53 -16.09 -38.01
CA MET A 224 38.56 -15.76 -36.93
C MET A 224 37.50 -14.79 -37.37
N LEU A 225 37.81 -13.74 -38.13
CA LEU A 225 36.86 -12.76 -38.65
C LEU A 225 35.87 -13.41 -39.63
N GLU A 226 36.35 -14.21 -40.57
CA GLU A 226 35.50 -14.89 -41.53
C GLU A 226 34.50 -15.85 -40.85
N LYS A 227 34.97 -16.60 -39.86
CA LYS A 227 34.08 -17.47 -39.08
C LYS A 227 33.08 -16.69 -38.24
N LEU A 228 33.52 -15.59 -37.66
CA LEU A 228 32.61 -14.72 -36.89
C LEU A 228 31.51 -14.14 -37.79
N GLU A 229 31.85 -13.73 -39.03
CA GLU A 229 30.86 -13.23 -39.99
C GLU A 229 29.87 -14.29 -40.41
N GLN A 230 30.31 -15.53 -40.66
CA GLN A 230 29.44 -16.65 -40.96
C GLN A 230 28.50 -16.98 -39.77
N ASP A 231 29.02 -16.98 -38.53
CA ASP A 231 28.22 -17.22 -37.35
C ASP A 231 27.21 -16.09 -37.10
N ASN A 232 27.58 -14.82 -37.38
CA ASN A 232 26.67 -13.67 -37.29
C ASN A 232 25.53 -13.75 -38.33
N GLU A 233 25.82 -14.18 -39.54
CA GLU A 233 24.82 -14.39 -40.59
C GLU A 233 23.81 -15.46 -40.15
N HIS A 234 24.27 -16.61 -39.65
CA HIS A 234 23.40 -17.63 -39.12
C HIS A 234 22.59 -17.17 -37.90
N TYR A 235 23.24 -16.40 -37.00
CA TYR A 235 22.55 -15.85 -35.84
C TYR A 235 21.43 -14.86 -36.26
N THR A 236 21.67 -13.99 -37.22
CA THR A 236 20.66 -13.03 -37.72
C THR A 236 19.50 -13.73 -38.42
N GLU A 237 19.79 -14.78 -39.19
CA GLU A 237 18.75 -15.60 -39.81
C GLU A 237 17.85 -16.29 -38.80
N VAL A 238 18.45 -16.96 -37.80
CA VAL A 238 17.70 -17.63 -36.73
C VAL A 238 16.90 -16.61 -35.91
N THR A 239 17.48 -15.45 -35.62
CA THR A 239 16.80 -14.36 -34.91
C THR A 239 15.57 -13.87 -35.68
N SER A 240 15.70 -13.62 -36.97
CA SER A 240 14.58 -13.20 -37.82
C SER A 240 13.46 -14.24 -37.86
N GLN A 241 13.81 -15.52 -37.95
CA GLN A 241 12.81 -16.59 -37.97
C GLN A 241 12.08 -16.74 -36.61
N VAL A 242 12.81 -16.67 -35.49
CA VAL A 242 12.21 -16.73 -34.16
C VAL A 242 11.36 -15.50 -33.86
N GLU A 243 11.80 -14.31 -34.32
CA GLU A 243 11.00 -13.08 -34.16
C GLU A 243 9.70 -13.14 -34.98
N LYS A 244 9.76 -13.57 -36.23
CA LYS A 244 8.57 -13.79 -37.08
C LYS A 244 7.61 -14.78 -36.41
N LEU A 245 8.13 -15.90 -35.88
CA LEU A 245 7.34 -16.88 -35.19
C LEU A 245 6.70 -16.28 -33.92
N ASN A 246 7.47 -15.54 -33.12
CA ASN A 246 6.94 -14.90 -31.91
C ASN A 246 5.85 -13.89 -32.23
N ASN A 247 6.04 -13.03 -33.24
CA ASN A 247 5.05 -12.05 -33.64
C ASN A 247 3.76 -12.72 -34.16
N TYR A 248 3.89 -13.73 -35.02
CA TYR A 248 2.75 -14.53 -35.48
C TYR A 248 2.03 -15.23 -34.32
N ALA A 249 2.79 -15.81 -33.38
CA ALA A 249 2.23 -16.47 -32.22
C ALA A 249 1.45 -15.50 -31.32
N GLN A 250 2.00 -14.30 -31.09
CA GLN A 250 1.36 -13.25 -30.30
C GLN A 250 0.06 -12.75 -30.97
N GLU A 251 0.10 -12.51 -32.25
CA GLU A 251 -1.08 -12.09 -33.03
C GLU A 251 -2.17 -13.15 -32.98
N LYS A 252 -1.81 -14.40 -33.27
CA LYS A 252 -2.73 -15.54 -33.23
C LYS A 252 -3.34 -15.75 -31.84
N TYR A 253 -2.53 -15.60 -30.83
CA TYR A 253 -2.97 -15.72 -29.44
C TYR A 253 -3.86 -14.56 -29.01
N ALA A 254 -3.57 -13.33 -29.43
CA ALA A 254 -4.40 -12.17 -29.19
C ALA A 254 -5.77 -12.30 -29.88
N GLU A 255 -5.82 -12.82 -31.12
CA GLU A 255 -7.06 -13.14 -31.83
C GLU A 255 -7.89 -14.17 -31.04
N LEU A 256 -7.26 -15.25 -30.58
CA LEU A 256 -7.93 -16.27 -29.79
C LEU A 256 -8.44 -15.73 -28.46
N LYS A 257 -7.65 -14.93 -27.73
CA LYS A 257 -8.08 -14.28 -26.47
C LYS A 257 -9.32 -13.41 -26.67
N LYS A 258 -9.36 -12.64 -27.75
CA LYS A 258 -10.50 -11.80 -28.08
C LYS A 258 -11.76 -12.63 -28.35
N ASN A 259 -11.61 -13.72 -29.05
CA ASN A 259 -12.74 -14.56 -29.48
C ASN A 259 -13.27 -15.46 -28.34
N ILE A 260 -12.44 -15.84 -27.34
CA ILE A 260 -12.88 -16.63 -26.17
C ILE A 260 -14.04 -15.98 -25.40
N PHE A 261 -14.07 -14.64 -25.34
CA PHE A 261 -15.12 -13.91 -24.62
C PHE A 261 -16.28 -13.46 -25.52
N ILE A 262 -16.07 -13.33 -26.82
CA ILE A 262 -17.03 -12.75 -27.75
C ILE A 262 -17.77 -13.83 -28.56
N ASP A 263 -17.07 -14.87 -28.99
CA ASP A 263 -17.66 -15.93 -29.79
C ASP A 263 -18.30 -16.98 -28.91
N ALA A 264 -19.64 -16.97 -28.85
CA ALA A 264 -20.38 -18.11 -28.36
C ALA A 264 -20.08 -19.30 -29.28
N GLY A 265 -19.60 -20.38 -28.69
CA GLY A 265 -19.56 -21.67 -29.36
C GLY A 265 -20.97 -22.09 -29.77
N THR A 266 -21.08 -23.21 -30.46
CA THR A 266 -22.41 -23.73 -30.85
C THR A 266 -23.25 -24.02 -29.61
N ASN A 267 -24.48 -23.50 -29.61
CA ASN A 267 -25.46 -23.76 -28.54
C ASN A 267 -25.63 -25.28 -28.33
N TYR A 268 -25.66 -25.71 -27.06
CA TYR A 268 -25.76 -27.12 -26.72
C TYR A 268 -26.98 -27.81 -27.31
N PHE A 269 -28.12 -27.14 -27.46
CA PHE A 269 -29.30 -27.68 -28.13
C PHE A 269 -29.03 -28.03 -29.59
N THR A 270 -28.23 -27.23 -30.31
CA THR A 270 -27.81 -27.53 -31.67
C THR A 270 -26.83 -28.72 -31.71
N ILE A 271 -25.97 -28.84 -30.71
CA ILE A 271 -25.08 -30.00 -30.55
C ILE A 271 -25.93 -31.26 -30.35
N LEU A 272 -26.97 -31.20 -29.53
CA LEU A 272 -27.85 -32.33 -29.26
C LEU A 272 -28.66 -32.74 -30.50
N GLN A 273 -29.19 -31.79 -31.28
CA GLN A 273 -29.88 -32.07 -32.53
C GLN A 273 -29.01 -32.73 -33.60
N ARG A 274 -27.74 -32.38 -33.62
CA ARG A 274 -26.75 -32.89 -34.56
C ARG A 274 -25.68 -33.74 -33.92
N PHE A 275 -26.03 -34.43 -32.84
CA PHE A 275 -25.10 -35.19 -32.00
C PHE A 275 -24.18 -36.16 -32.76
N PRO A 276 -24.64 -36.97 -33.76
CA PRO A 276 -23.76 -37.87 -34.47
C PRO A 276 -22.60 -37.17 -35.21
N ARG A 277 -22.86 -35.96 -35.76
CA ARG A 277 -21.83 -35.17 -36.45
C ARG A 277 -20.77 -34.64 -35.49
N TYR A 278 -21.24 -34.08 -34.38
CA TYR A 278 -20.34 -33.56 -33.34
C TYR A 278 -19.54 -34.67 -32.64
N TRP A 279 -20.15 -35.82 -32.44
CA TRP A 279 -19.49 -37.00 -31.88
C TRP A 279 -18.38 -37.51 -32.81
N MET A 280 -18.64 -37.58 -34.12
CA MET A 280 -17.67 -37.99 -35.14
C MET A 280 -16.51 -36.99 -35.21
N ARG A 281 -16.81 -35.71 -35.21
CA ARG A 281 -15.80 -34.62 -35.17
C ARG A 281 -14.94 -34.72 -33.89
N MET A 282 -15.54 -34.86 -32.72
CA MET A 282 -14.85 -35.07 -31.47
C MET A 282 -13.93 -36.29 -31.53
N LYS A 283 -14.38 -37.39 -32.07
CA LYS A 283 -13.56 -38.60 -32.22
C LYS A 283 -12.37 -38.38 -33.18
N MET A 284 -12.56 -37.60 -34.22
CA MET A 284 -11.48 -37.19 -35.13
C MET A 284 -10.48 -36.27 -34.40
N ASP A 285 -10.97 -35.24 -33.74
CA ASP A 285 -10.12 -34.28 -32.98
C ASP A 285 -9.33 -35.00 -31.89
N PHE A 286 -9.97 -35.93 -31.18
CA PHE A 286 -9.31 -36.76 -30.17
C PHE A 286 -8.23 -37.68 -30.79
N ARG A 287 -8.53 -38.31 -31.89
CA ARG A 287 -7.54 -39.12 -32.63
C ARG A 287 -6.37 -38.26 -33.10
N THR A 288 -6.65 -37.15 -33.75
CA THR A 288 -5.60 -36.28 -34.27
C THR A 288 -4.69 -35.73 -33.18
N LYS A 289 -5.24 -35.42 -31.99
CA LYS A 289 -4.48 -34.91 -30.88
C LYS A 289 -3.59 -35.97 -30.21
N TYR A 290 -4.07 -37.21 -30.11
CA TYR A 290 -3.42 -38.27 -29.39
C TYR A 290 -2.79 -39.35 -30.30
N GLN A 291 -2.98 -39.29 -31.62
CA GLN A 291 -2.21 -40.12 -32.54
C GLN A 291 -0.77 -39.61 -32.57
N PRO A 292 0.23 -40.51 -32.36
CA PRO A 292 1.60 -40.14 -32.63
C PRO A 292 1.69 -39.73 -34.09
N LEU A 293 2.23 -38.53 -34.33
CA LEU A 293 2.64 -38.10 -35.66
C LEU A 293 3.62 -39.17 -36.18
N ARG A 294 3.14 -40.03 -37.06
CA ARG A 294 3.92 -41.04 -37.74
C ARG A 294 4.74 -40.30 -38.80
N ASP A 295 5.84 -39.72 -38.40
CA ASP A 295 6.83 -39.17 -39.33
C ASP A 295 7.58 -40.35 -39.94
N GLU A 296 6.95 -40.94 -40.92
CA GLU A 296 7.62 -41.90 -41.78
C GLU A 296 8.67 -41.15 -42.58
N GLY A 297 9.94 -41.23 -42.14
CA GLY A 297 11.09 -40.72 -42.89
C GLY A 297 11.99 -39.68 -42.29
N ARG A 298 11.70 -39.14 -41.12
CA ARG A 298 12.65 -38.28 -40.39
C ARG A 298 13.59 -39.08 -39.48
N VAL A 299 14.84 -39.03 -39.83
CA VAL A 299 15.93 -39.57 -39.06
C VAL A 299 16.55 -38.44 -38.24
N ASP A 300 16.80 -38.65 -36.95
CA ASP A 300 17.56 -37.69 -36.14
C ASP A 300 18.98 -37.51 -36.68
N SER A 301 19.67 -36.43 -36.35
CA SER A 301 21.06 -36.15 -36.68
C SER A 301 22.02 -37.24 -36.27
N GLU A 302 21.56 -38.21 -35.49
CA GLU A 302 22.32 -39.42 -35.07
C GLU A 302 21.86 -40.70 -35.81
N GLY A 303 21.03 -40.60 -36.86
CA GLY A 303 20.58 -41.75 -37.64
C GLY A 303 19.53 -42.62 -36.94
N GLN A 304 18.97 -42.20 -35.81
CA GLN A 304 17.90 -42.91 -35.12
C GLN A 304 16.50 -42.43 -35.58
N PRO A 305 15.53 -43.34 -35.73
CA PRO A 305 14.17 -42.97 -36.09
C PRO A 305 13.60 -42.03 -35.00
N TYR A 306 13.06 -40.89 -35.40
CA TYR A 306 12.48 -39.89 -34.50
C TYR A 306 11.45 -40.54 -33.58
N LYS A 307 11.70 -40.57 -32.27
CA LYS A 307 10.78 -41.13 -31.28
C LYS A 307 9.49 -40.31 -31.34
N SER A 308 8.41 -40.93 -31.79
CA SER A 308 7.08 -40.36 -31.82
C SER A 308 6.72 -39.70 -30.49
N ASP A 309 6.06 -38.55 -30.54
CA ASP A 309 5.70 -37.76 -29.35
C ASP A 309 4.67 -38.51 -28.50
N TRP A 310 5.12 -39.30 -27.54
CA TRP A 310 4.34 -40.08 -26.58
C TRP A 310 3.58 -39.19 -25.57
N ARG A 311 3.38 -37.92 -25.85
CA ARG A 311 2.78 -36.97 -24.91
C ARG A 311 1.40 -37.41 -24.45
N GLY A 312 0.53 -37.84 -25.33
CA GLY A 312 -0.80 -38.28 -24.96
C GLY A 312 -0.84 -39.50 -24.03
N PRO A 313 -0.23 -40.65 -24.41
CA PRO A 313 -0.12 -41.82 -23.55
C PRO A 313 0.61 -41.59 -22.24
N ILE A 314 1.67 -40.76 -22.22
CA ILE A 314 2.38 -40.40 -21.00
C ILE A 314 1.52 -39.56 -20.06
N ILE A 315 0.79 -38.58 -20.56
CA ILE A 315 -0.12 -37.78 -19.75
C ILE A 315 -1.24 -38.64 -19.14
N MET A 316 -1.79 -39.56 -19.93
CA MET A 316 -2.83 -40.46 -19.46
C MET A 316 -2.29 -41.44 -18.39
N ALA A 317 -1.12 -41.98 -18.60
CA ALA A 317 -0.44 -42.84 -17.61
C ALA A 317 -0.06 -42.06 -16.35
N ALA A 318 0.46 -40.85 -16.49
CA ALA A 318 0.75 -39.95 -15.36
C ALA A 318 -0.50 -39.58 -14.58
N SER A 319 -1.62 -39.35 -15.28
CA SER A 319 -2.91 -39.05 -14.65
C SER A 319 -3.43 -40.23 -13.82
N ILE A 320 -3.36 -41.47 -14.35
CA ILE A 320 -3.75 -42.68 -13.62
C ILE A 320 -2.81 -42.88 -12.42
N PHE A 321 -1.51 -42.71 -12.63
CA PHE A 321 -0.52 -42.80 -11.54
C PHE A 321 -0.82 -41.79 -10.42
N MET A 322 -1.19 -40.57 -10.73
CA MET A 322 -1.56 -39.53 -9.78
C MET A 322 -2.80 -39.89 -8.97
N LEU A 323 -3.83 -40.52 -9.60
CA LEU A 323 -5.01 -41.00 -8.89
C LEU A 323 -4.66 -42.10 -7.91
N VAL A 324 -3.85 -43.05 -8.36
CA VAL A 324 -3.37 -44.16 -7.50
C VAL A 324 -2.56 -43.60 -6.34
N TYR A 325 -1.66 -42.64 -6.63
CA TYR A 325 -0.86 -41.97 -5.61
C TYR A 325 -1.70 -41.21 -4.59
N MET A 326 -2.75 -40.48 -5.02
CA MET A 326 -3.67 -39.79 -4.13
C MET A 326 -4.37 -40.78 -3.16
N PHE A 327 -4.76 -41.93 -3.67
CA PHE A 327 -5.30 -43.02 -2.85
C PHE A 327 -4.30 -43.58 -1.84
N VAL A 328 -3.06 -43.80 -2.29
CA VAL A 328 -1.94 -44.25 -1.44
C VAL A 328 -1.61 -43.21 -0.37
N ALA A 329 -1.59 -41.91 -0.72
CA ALA A 329 -1.41 -40.79 0.24
C ALA A 329 -2.49 -40.79 1.32
N ALA A 330 -3.74 -41.05 0.95
CA ALA A 330 -4.84 -41.20 1.91
C ALA A 330 -4.68 -42.38 2.85
N LEU A 331 -4.20 -43.55 2.33
CA LEU A 331 -3.89 -44.72 3.15
C LEU A 331 -2.74 -44.43 4.13
N ILE A 332 -1.64 -43.86 3.65
CA ILE A 332 -0.49 -43.48 4.47
C ILE A 332 -0.92 -42.47 5.54
N SER A 333 -1.73 -41.48 5.20
CA SER A 333 -2.30 -40.50 6.14
C SER A 333 -3.09 -41.20 7.26
N ASN A 334 -3.91 -42.19 6.91
CA ASN A 334 -4.67 -42.95 7.88
C ASN A 334 -3.78 -43.75 8.85
N ILE A 335 -2.67 -44.31 8.34
CA ILE A 335 -1.67 -45.03 9.15
C ILE A 335 -0.93 -44.03 10.06
N ILE A 336 -0.48 -42.90 9.52
CA ILE A 336 0.21 -41.85 10.28
C ILE A 336 -0.66 -41.35 11.42
N LEU A 337 -1.94 -41.04 11.18
CA LEU A 337 -2.88 -40.62 12.23
C LEU A 337 -3.11 -41.72 13.28
N ARG A 338 -3.03 -43.00 12.91
CA ARG A 338 -3.12 -44.10 13.87
C ARG A 338 -1.85 -44.27 14.70
N VAL A 339 -0.70 -43.91 14.18
CA VAL A 339 0.60 -44.05 14.88
C VAL A 339 0.93 -42.83 15.70
N LEU A 340 0.84 -41.61 15.08
CA LEU A 340 1.30 -40.36 15.69
C LEU A 340 0.37 -39.83 16.80
N VAL A 341 -0.96 -40.08 16.69
CA VAL A 341 -1.89 -39.58 17.71
C VAL A 341 -1.97 -40.59 18.86
N PRO A 342 -1.48 -40.25 20.07
CA PRO A 342 -1.54 -41.11 21.22
C PRO A 342 -2.98 -41.47 21.57
N LYS A 343 -3.18 -42.71 22.11
CA LYS A 343 -4.52 -43.20 22.48
C LYS A 343 -5.27 -42.23 23.40
N ARG A 344 -4.57 -41.46 24.25
CA ARG A 344 -5.13 -40.49 25.19
C ARG A 344 -5.87 -39.33 24.48
N TYR A 345 -5.46 -38.95 23.25
CA TYR A 345 -6.07 -37.84 22.49
C TYR A 345 -7.10 -38.32 21.47
N ARG A 346 -7.37 -39.65 21.36
CA ARG A 346 -8.37 -40.23 20.45
C ARG A 346 -9.79 -40.19 21.04
N GLY A 347 -10.18 -39.07 21.67
CA GLY A 347 -11.52 -38.90 22.18
C GLY A 347 -12.58 -38.84 21.07
N GLU A 348 -13.82 -38.65 21.48
CA GLU A 348 -14.98 -38.65 20.60
C GLU A 348 -14.86 -37.56 19.51
N VAL A 349 -14.32 -36.40 19.84
CA VAL A 349 -14.06 -35.29 18.92
C VAL A 349 -13.12 -35.72 17.79
N PHE A 350 -12.03 -36.41 18.12
CA PHE A 350 -11.08 -36.87 17.12
C PHE A 350 -11.70 -37.94 16.20
N ARG A 351 -12.49 -38.87 16.78
CA ARG A 351 -13.17 -39.93 16.02
C ARG A 351 -14.15 -39.36 15.01
N ASN A 352 -14.88 -38.32 15.38
CA ASN A 352 -15.86 -37.64 14.53
C ASN A 352 -15.19 -36.76 13.43
N LYS A 353 -13.99 -36.21 13.67
CA LYS A 353 -13.24 -35.41 12.70
C LYS A 353 -12.20 -36.21 11.91
N ARG A 354 -12.04 -37.52 12.19
CA ARG A 354 -10.99 -38.37 11.60
C ARG A 354 -10.95 -38.31 10.07
N GLY A 355 -12.12 -38.35 9.41
CA GLY A 355 -12.20 -38.28 7.95
C GLY A 355 -11.60 -36.99 7.38
N VAL A 356 -11.89 -35.86 8.03
CA VAL A 356 -11.35 -34.54 7.66
C VAL A 356 -9.83 -34.51 7.82
N TYR A 357 -9.30 -35.03 8.92
CA TYR A 357 -7.86 -35.11 9.15
C TYR A 357 -7.13 -36.06 8.15
N ILE A 358 -7.76 -37.17 7.74
CA ILE A 358 -7.20 -38.06 6.72
C ILE A 358 -7.10 -37.33 5.38
N ILE A 359 -8.13 -36.62 4.95
CA ILE A 359 -8.13 -35.86 3.69
C ILE A 359 -7.09 -34.73 3.77
N LEU A 360 -7.08 -33.98 4.86
CA LEU A 360 -6.13 -32.88 5.04
C LEU A 360 -4.66 -33.36 4.99
N LEU A 361 -4.33 -34.37 5.76
CA LEU A 361 -2.96 -34.91 5.79
C LEU A 361 -2.61 -35.60 4.47
N GLY A 362 -3.58 -36.27 3.84
CA GLY A 362 -3.40 -36.92 2.54
C GLY A 362 -3.14 -35.91 1.44
N THR A 363 -3.85 -34.78 1.40
CA THR A 363 -3.60 -33.70 0.43
C THR A 363 -2.28 -33.00 0.67
N LEU A 364 -1.87 -32.82 1.92
CA LEU A 364 -0.56 -32.23 2.25
C LEU A 364 0.58 -33.14 1.80
N LEU A 365 0.50 -34.45 2.11
CA LEU A 365 1.49 -35.44 1.66
C LEU A 365 1.56 -35.51 0.12
N PHE A 366 0.40 -35.45 -0.54
CA PHE A 366 0.30 -35.41 -1.99
C PHE A 366 0.99 -34.16 -2.56
N ALA A 367 0.72 -32.97 -1.99
CA ALA A 367 1.35 -31.71 -2.42
C ALA A 367 2.88 -31.73 -2.26
N ILE A 368 3.37 -32.21 -1.11
CA ILE A 368 4.83 -32.33 -0.85
C ILE A 368 5.48 -33.27 -1.86
N ALA A 369 4.90 -34.45 -2.08
CA ALA A 369 5.46 -35.39 -3.02
C ALA A 369 5.48 -34.86 -4.46
N ILE A 370 4.43 -34.17 -4.90
CA ILE A 370 4.41 -33.53 -6.22
C ILE A 370 5.46 -32.42 -6.31
N MET A 371 5.64 -31.60 -5.26
CA MET A 371 6.71 -30.60 -5.23
C MET A 371 8.08 -31.24 -5.39
N VAL A 372 8.34 -32.37 -4.70
CA VAL A 372 9.58 -33.10 -4.84
C VAL A 372 9.75 -33.65 -6.28
N VAL A 373 8.70 -34.26 -6.83
CA VAL A 373 8.71 -34.74 -8.22
C VAL A 373 8.96 -33.59 -9.21
N ARG A 374 8.37 -32.45 -9.00
CA ARG A 374 8.53 -31.25 -9.83
C ARG A 374 10.00 -30.81 -9.95
N THR A 375 10.80 -30.94 -8.89
CA THR A 375 12.22 -30.55 -8.93
C THR A 375 13.07 -31.42 -9.88
N PHE A 376 12.63 -32.64 -10.16
CA PHE A 376 13.32 -33.55 -11.07
C PHE A 376 12.80 -33.51 -12.51
N MET A 377 11.68 -32.82 -12.75
CA MET A 377 11.07 -32.74 -14.07
C MET A 377 11.75 -31.67 -14.94
N ARG A 378 12.14 -32.07 -16.17
CA ARG A 378 12.74 -31.17 -17.18
C ARG A 378 11.73 -30.74 -18.26
N SER A 379 10.62 -31.42 -18.39
CA SER A 379 9.59 -31.12 -19.41
C SER A 379 8.66 -30.02 -18.93
N ASN A 380 8.52 -28.94 -19.69
CA ASN A 380 7.64 -27.80 -19.38
C ASN A 380 6.17 -28.24 -19.19
N LEU A 381 5.69 -29.21 -19.96
CA LEU A 381 4.36 -29.75 -19.80
C LEU A 381 4.14 -30.40 -18.42
N MET A 382 5.13 -31.19 -17.96
CA MET A 382 5.06 -31.84 -16.65
C MET A 382 5.19 -30.83 -15.51
N ILE A 383 6.00 -29.78 -15.68
CA ILE A 383 6.12 -28.70 -14.70
C ILE A 383 4.78 -27.99 -14.52
N MET A 384 4.07 -27.73 -15.62
CA MET A 384 2.76 -27.10 -15.60
C MET A 384 1.69 -28.03 -14.99
N ALA A 385 1.65 -29.29 -15.41
CA ALA A 385 0.71 -30.28 -14.87
C ALA A 385 0.86 -30.47 -13.36
N THR A 386 2.12 -30.59 -12.89
CA THR A 386 2.42 -30.68 -11.45
C THR A 386 2.08 -29.40 -10.71
N GLY A 387 2.25 -28.21 -11.32
CA GLY A 387 1.82 -26.94 -10.75
C GLY A 387 0.31 -26.91 -10.49
N LEU A 388 -0.51 -27.24 -11.49
CA LEU A 388 -1.96 -27.30 -11.34
C LEU A 388 -2.42 -28.31 -10.27
N MET A 389 -1.72 -29.43 -10.13
CA MET A 389 -2.01 -30.41 -9.08
C MET A 389 -1.69 -29.90 -7.68
N VAL A 390 -0.61 -29.16 -7.53
CA VAL A 390 -0.27 -28.52 -6.24
C VAL A 390 -1.32 -27.47 -5.87
N GLU A 391 -1.78 -26.66 -6.84
CA GLU A 391 -2.85 -25.68 -6.62
C GLU A 391 -4.17 -26.37 -6.20
N MET A 392 -4.53 -27.46 -6.84
CA MET A 392 -5.68 -28.27 -6.45
C MET A 392 -5.55 -28.84 -5.03
N ALA A 393 -4.38 -29.38 -4.70
CA ALA A 393 -4.12 -29.90 -3.37
C ALA A 393 -4.20 -28.80 -2.32
N TRP A 394 -3.69 -27.60 -2.61
CA TRP A 394 -3.81 -26.45 -1.72
C TRP A 394 -5.27 -26.04 -1.53
N LEU A 395 -6.06 -26.00 -2.59
CA LEU A 395 -7.48 -25.67 -2.52
C LEU A 395 -8.23 -26.62 -1.59
N ILE A 396 -8.05 -27.93 -1.78
CA ILE A 396 -8.67 -28.96 -0.94
C ILE A 396 -8.17 -28.84 0.50
N ALA A 397 -6.86 -28.66 0.71
CA ALA A 397 -6.28 -28.51 2.04
C ALA A 397 -6.85 -27.29 2.77
N ALA A 398 -6.99 -26.14 2.11
CA ALA A 398 -7.53 -24.92 2.70
C ALA A 398 -8.97 -25.10 3.18
N ILE A 399 -9.84 -25.72 2.36
CA ILE A 399 -11.23 -26.00 2.71
C ILE A 399 -11.31 -26.96 3.91
N TYR A 400 -10.60 -28.09 3.85
CA TYR A 400 -10.66 -29.09 4.92
C TYR A 400 -9.96 -28.65 6.20
N PHE A 401 -8.92 -27.82 6.11
CA PHE A 401 -8.28 -27.19 7.27
C PHE A 401 -9.22 -26.23 7.98
N SER A 402 -9.90 -25.35 7.23
CA SER A 402 -10.94 -24.48 7.77
C SER A 402 -12.04 -25.27 8.46
N MET A 403 -12.52 -26.34 7.83
CA MET A 403 -13.51 -27.23 8.43
C MET A 403 -13.01 -27.92 9.72
N ALA A 404 -11.76 -28.36 9.74
CA ALA A 404 -11.16 -29.03 10.90
C ALA A 404 -11.07 -28.11 12.12
N VAL A 405 -10.79 -26.83 11.91
CA VAL A 405 -10.68 -25.84 12.99
C VAL A 405 -12.07 -25.36 13.43
N ARG A 406 -12.90 -24.98 12.48
CA ARG A 406 -14.14 -24.24 12.69
C ARG A 406 -15.34 -25.10 13.10
N LEU A 407 -15.51 -26.29 12.51
CA LEU A 407 -16.70 -27.10 12.70
C LEU A 407 -16.54 -28.14 13.83
N ASN A 408 -17.60 -28.41 14.56
CA ASN A 408 -17.64 -29.51 15.51
C ASN A 408 -17.78 -30.86 14.79
N GLY A 409 -17.47 -31.95 15.47
CA GLY A 409 -17.38 -33.28 14.85
C GLY A 409 -18.62 -33.72 14.07
N SER A 410 -19.82 -33.46 14.57
CA SER A 410 -21.10 -33.74 13.91
C SER A 410 -21.33 -32.82 12.70
N GLN A 411 -20.89 -31.57 12.79
CA GLN A 411 -21.00 -30.56 11.72
C GLN A 411 -20.02 -30.80 10.57
N CYS A 412 -18.83 -31.39 10.84
CA CYS A 412 -17.83 -31.69 9.80
C CYS A 412 -18.39 -32.62 8.71
N ARG A 413 -19.22 -33.61 9.09
CA ARG A 413 -19.80 -34.53 8.12
C ARG A 413 -20.83 -33.88 7.22
N GLU A 414 -21.64 -32.97 7.77
CA GLU A 414 -22.63 -32.21 7.00
C GLU A 414 -21.95 -31.11 6.19
N GLY A 415 -20.95 -30.43 6.75
CA GLY A 415 -20.13 -29.44 6.07
C GLY A 415 -19.39 -30.02 4.87
N SER A 416 -18.78 -31.21 4.99
CA SER A 416 -18.11 -31.85 3.84
C SER A 416 -19.08 -32.15 2.69
N LYS A 417 -20.31 -32.50 2.96
CA LYS A 417 -21.34 -32.70 1.92
C LYS A 417 -21.64 -31.41 1.14
N ILE A 418 -21.62 -30.26 1.80
CA ILE A 418 -21.89 -28.96 1.18
C ILE A 418 -20.81 -28.59 0.17
N TYR A 419 -19.54 -28.84 0.51
CA TYR A 419 -18.40 -28.49 -0.33
C TYR A 419 -18.06 -29.55 -1.37
N LEU A 420 -18.51 -30.81 -1.17
CA LEU A 420 -18.16 -31.96 -2.02
C LEU A 420 -18.49 -31.77 -3.50
N PRO A 421 -19.69 -31.26 -3.92
CA PRO A 421 -19.97 -31.06 -5.34
C PRO A 421 -19.00 -30.09 -5.99
N PHE A 422 -18.64 -29.02 -5.29
CA PHE A 422 -17.66 -28.04 -5.75
C PHE A 422 -16.25 -28.61 -5.86
N ILE A 423 -15.78 -29.33 -4.85
CA ILE A 423 -14.46 -29.96 -4.84
C ILE A 423 -14.34 -30.97 -6.01
N LEU A 424 -15.38 -31.78 -6.23
CA LEU A 424 -15.38 -32.74 -7.33
C LEU A 424 -15.43 -32.05 -8.69
N MET A 425 -16.23 -30.98 -8.83
CA MET A 425 -16.26 -30.21 -10.05
C MET A 425 -14.92 -29.53 -10.33
N SER A 426 -14.26 -28.99 -9.32
CA SER A 426 -12.90 -28.45 -9.36
C SER A 426 -11.90 -29.49 -9.88
N LEU A 427 -11.96 -30.67 -9.29
CA LEU A 427 -11.11 -31.79 -9.67
C LEU A 427 -11.31 -32.15 -11.15
N ILE A 428 -12.54 -32.22 -11.63
CA ILE A 428 -12.84 -32.49 -13.03
C ILE A 428 -12.30 -31.39 -13.95
N VAL A 429 -12.50 -30.12 -13.59
CA VAL A 429 -12.04 -28.97 -14.40
C VAL A 429 -10.52 -28.96 -14.50
N ILE A 430 -9.81 -29.11 -13.38
CA ILE A 430 -8.35 -29.15 -13.36
C ILE A 430 -7.84 -30.38 -14.11
N TRP A 431 -8.51 -31.53 -13.96
CA TRP A 431 -8.19 -32.76 -14.68
C TRP A 431 -8.33 -32.58 -16.19
N PHE A 432 -9.41 -31.97 -16.68
CA PHE A 432 -9.58 -31.65 -18.09
C PHE A 432 -8.46 -30.72 -18.58
N ARG A 433 -8.02 -29.79 -17.77
CA ARG A 433 -6.92 -28.88 -18.08
C ARG A 433 -5.58 -29.64 -18.20
N ILE A 434 -5.31 -30.60 -17.29
CA ILE A 434 -4.06 -31.39 -17.30
C ILE A 434 -4.02 -32.32 -18.53
N ILE A 435 -5.13 -32.98 -18.86
CA ILE A 435 -5.19 -33.89 -20.00
C ILE A 435 -5.25 -33.13 -21.33
N LEU A 436 -5.41 -31.80 -21.31
CA LEU A 436 -5.49 -30.97 -22.52
C LEU A 436 -6.57 -31.43 -23.48
N ILE A 437 -7.74 -31.73 -22.97
CA ILE A 437 -8.88 -32.23 -23.75
C ILE A 437 -9.28 -31.22 -24.83
N PRO A 438 -9.57 -31.64 -26.09
CA PRO A 438 -10.05 -30.76 -27.12
C PRO A 438 -11.32 -30.04 -26.73
N ASN A 439 -11.47 -28.77 -27.14
CA ASN A 439 -12.67 -27.95 -26.84
C ASN A 439 -13.96 -28.62 -27.36
N SER A 440 -13.92 -29.36 -28.46
CA SER A 440 -15.05 -30.14 -28.98
C SER A 440 -15.55 -31.17 -27.96
N LEU A 441 -14.67 -31.86 -27.24
CA LEU A 441 -15.02 -32.81 -26.19
C LEU A 441 -15.56 -32.09 -24.96
N VAL A 442 -14.95 -30.97 -24.57
CA VAL A 442 -15.40 -30.14 -23.45
C VAL A 442 -16.81 -29.62 -23.69
N ASN A 443 -17.10 -29.13 -24.89
CA ASN A 443 -18.41 -28.63 -25.27
C ASN A 443 -19.52 -29.70 -25.28
N ILE A 444 -19.17 -30.96 -25.46
CA ILE A 444 -20.12 -32.07 -25.40
C ILE A 444 -20.34 -32.57 -23.97
N ILE A 445 -19.28 -32.75 -23.21
CA ILE A 445 -19.35 -33.40 -21.88
C ILE A 445 -19.68 -32.39 -20.77
N PHE A 446 -19.15 -31.17 -20.85
CA PHE A 446 -19.20 -30.24 -19.73
C PHE A 446 -20.60 -29.69 -19.42
N PRO A 447 -21.46 -29.28 -20.40
CA PRO A 447 -22.79 -28.77 -20.11
C PRO A 447 -23.71 -29.75 -19.37
N PRO A 448 -23.85 -31.04 -19.77
CA PRO A 448 -24.66 -32.00 -19.02
C PRO A 448 -24.06 -32.34 -17.66
N LEU A 449 -22.73 -32.39 -17.56
CA LEU A 449 -22.05 -32.62 -16.32
C LEU A 449 -22.36 -31.49 -15.31
N LEU A 450 -22.27 -30.24 -15.74
CA LEU A 450 -22.66 -29.08 -14.92
C LEU A 450 -24.10 -29.14 -14.44
N LEU A 451 -25.01 -29.52 -15.30
CA LEU A 451 -26.41 -29.69 -14.93
C LEU A 451 -26.58 -30.73 -13.81
N VAL A 452 -25.92 -31.87 -13.93
CA VAL A 452 -25.94 -32.93 -12.88
C VAL A 452 -25.41 -32.40 -11.54
N PHE A 453 -24.27 -31.69 -11.56
CA PHE A 453 -23.71 -31.10 -10.35
C PHE A 453 -24.58 -29.98 -9.76
N THR A 454 -25.22 -29.17 -10.60
CA THR A 454 -26.17 -28.14 -10.18
C THR A 454 -27.39 -28.77 -9.49
N ILE A 455 -27.95 -29.83 -10.05
CA ILE A 455 -29.05 -30.60 -9.43
C ILE A 455 -28.59 -31.20 -8.11
N TRP A 456 -27.41 -31.78 -8.05
CA TRP A 456 -26.82 -32.31 -6.81
C TRP A 456 -26.69 -31.22 -5.76
N GLN A 457 -26.22 -30.02 -6.12
CA GLN A 457 -26.10 -28.90 -5.20
C GLN A 457 -27.48 -28.44 -4.66
N ILE A 458 -28.54 -28.46 -5.50
CA ILE A 458 -29.90 -28.16 -5.06
C ILE A 458 -30.35 -29.17 -3.99
N PHE A 459 -30.15 -30.47 -4.25
CA PHE A 459 -30.47 -31.50 -3.26
C PHE A 459 -29.68 -31.37 -1.97
N THR A 460 -28.39 -30.99 -2.08
CA THR A 460 -27.55 -30.78 -0.92
C THR A 460 -28.05 -29.60 -0.08
N LEU A 461 -28.40 -28.48 -0.72
CA LEU A 461 -28.94 -27.31 -0.03
C LEU A 461 -30.31 -27.62 0.64
N LYS A 462 -31.20 -28.35 -0.06
CA LYS A 462 -32.52 -28.76 0.48
C LYS A 462 -32.37 -29.68 1.69
N ASN A 463 -31.42 -30.61 1.65
CA ASN A 463 -31.18 -31.58 2.70
C ASN A 463 -30.24 -31.07 3.81
N CYS A 464 -29.73 -29.83 3.71
CA CYS A 464 -28.87 -29.25 4.71
C CYS A 464 -29.59 -29.12 6.06
N ARG A 465 -29.15 -29.89 7.07
CA ARG A 465 -29.74 -29.88 8.41
C ARG A 465 -29.49 -28.58 9.14
N ARG A 466 -30.31 -28.27 10.16
CA ARG A 466 -30.25 -27.05 10.99
C ARG A 466 -28.91 -26.84 11.74
N ASN A 467 -28.10 -27.89 11.86
CA ASN A 467 -26.88 -27.89 12.68
C ASN A 467 -25.62 -27.29 12.01
N VAL A 468 -25.71 -26.82 10.76
CA VAL A 468 -24.59 -26.20 10.08
C VAL A 468 -24.64 -24.68 10.30
N PRO A 469 -23.50 -23.99 10.50
CA PRO A 469 -23.44 -22.54 10.66
C PRO A 469 -24.15 -21.81 9.52
N LEU A 470 -24.76 -20.67 9.84
CA LEU A 470 -25.48 -19.86 8.86
C LEU A 470 -24.58 -19.41 7.70
N SER A 471 -23.33 -19.07 8.00
CA SER A 471 -22.31 -18.69 7.01
C SER A 471 -22.11 -19.75 5.93
N ASP A 472 -21.98 -21.02 6.31
CA ASP A 472 -21.78 -22.13 5.35
C ASP A 472 -23.03 -22.36 4.48
N LYS A 473 -24.22 -22.12 5.00
CA LYS A 473 -25.48 -22.19 4.23
C LYS A 473 -25.55 -21.06 3.19
N VAL A 474 -25.15 -19.84 3.56
CA VAL A 474 -25.10 -18.69 2.66
C VAL A 474 -24.10 -18.95 1.54
N TYR A 475 -22.90 -19.44 1.85
CA TYR A 475 -21.91 -19.79 0.83
C TYR A 475 -22.34 -20.94 -0.07
N CYS A 476 -23.05 -21.93 0.47
CA CYS A 476 -23.67 -22.98 -0.33
C CYS A 476 -24.73 -22.40 -1.30
N GLY A 477 -25.52 -21.45 -0.84
CA GLY A 477 -26.52 -20.75 -1.67
C GLY A 477 -25.87 -19.93 -2.80
N ILE A 478 -24.83 -19.15 -2.48
CA ILE A 478 -24.06 -18.39 -3.49
C ILE A 478 -23.40 -19.36 -4.48
N SER A 479 -22.84 -20.46 -3.99
CA SER A 479 -22.27 -21.52 -4.83
C SER A 479 -23.28 -22.10 -5.80
N LEU A 480 -24.52 -22.31 -5.37
CA LEU A 480 -25.61 -22.75 -6.24
C LEU A 480 -25.91 -21.72 -7.32
N VAL A 481 -25.98 -20.42 -6.97
CA VAL A 481 -26.22 -19.35 -7.96
C VAL A 481 -25.09 -19.32 -9.00
N VAL A 482 -23.83 -19.43 -8.57
CA VAL A 482 -22.68 -19.48 -9.50
C VAL A 482 -22.75 -20.69 -10.41
N MET A 483 -23.06 -21.86 -9.88
CA MET A 483 -23.24 -23.08 -10.70
C MET A 483 -24.38 -22.95 -11.70
N LEU A 484 -25.49 -22.34 -11.30
CA LEU A 484 -26.64 -22.13 -12.17
C LEU A 484 -26.30 -21.18 -13.33
N ILE A 485 -25.63 -20.05 -13.02
CA ILE A 485 -25.16 -19.13 -14.04
C ILE A 485 -24.19 -19.85 -14.99
N SER A 486 -23.22 -20.59 -14.45
CA SER A 486 -22.26 -21.36 -15.25
C SER A 486 -22.95 -22.41 -16.13
N THR A 487 -23.98 -23.09 -15.61
CA THR A 487 -24.76 -24.06 -16.38
C THR A 487 -25.45 -23.36 -17.57
N VAL A 488 -26.15 -22.25 -17.34
CA VAL A 488 -26.81 -21.49 -18.39
C VAL A 488 -25.79 -21.02 -19.43
N MET A 489 -24.67 -20.47 -19.02
CA MET A 489 -23.60 -20.03 -19.93
C MET A 489 -23.04 -21.17 -20.79
N ALA A 490 -22.79 -22.34 -20.16
CA ALA A 490 -22.32 -23.53 -20.90
C ALA A 490 -23.34 -24.05 -21.91
N TRP A 491 -24.64 -24.00 -21.61
CA TRP A 491 -25.71 -24.43 -22.49
C TRP A 491 -25.93 -23.46 -23.67
N VAL A 492 -25.68 -22.15 -23.46
CA VAL A 492 -25.73 -21.14 -24.53
C VAL A 492 -24.54 -21.26 -25.47
N GLY A 493 -23.41 -21.87 -25.02
CA GLY A 493 -22.22 -22.06 -25.83
C GLY A 493 -20.95 -21.41 -25.26
N TYR A 494 -21.05 -20.66 -24.16
CA TYR A 494 -19.91 -20.02 -23.48
C TYR A 494 -19.26 -20.97 -22.45
N THR A 495 -18.87 -22.17 -22.88
CA THR A 495 -18.35 -23.22 -21.99
C THR A 495 -17.06 -22.82 -21.27
N LEU A 496 -16.13 -22.16 -21.95
CA LEU A 496 -14.88 -21.69 -21.34
C LEU A 496 -15.12 -20.63 -20.26
N MET A 497 -16.05 -19.71 -20.52
CA MET A 497 -16.42 -18.67 -19.55
C MET A 497 -17.13 -19.25 -18.33
N ALA A 498 -17.98 -20.28 -18.55
CA ALA A 498 -18.61 -21.03 -17.47
C ALA A 498 -17.59 -21.74 -16.57
N VAL A 499 -16.58 -22.37 -17.19
CA VAL A 499 -15.45 -23.01 -16.45
C VAL A 499 -14.67 -21.98 -15.67
N GLN A 500 -14.36 -20.83 -16.26
CA GLN A 500 -13.59 -19.76 -15.59
C GLN A 500 -14.35 -19.18 -14.40
N LEU A 501 -15.65 -18.97 -14.51
CA LEU A 501 -16.49 -18.49 -13.41
C LEU A 501 -16.49 -19.48 -12.24
N LEU A 502 -16.56 -20.79 -12.51
CA LEU A 502 -16.47 -21.83 -11.49
C LEU A 502 -15.09 -21.85 -10.81
N VAL A 503 -14.00 -21.79 -11.59
CA VAL A 503 -12.64 -21.78 -11.06
C VAL A 503 -12.45 -20.56 -10.17
N TRP A 504 -12.88 -19.38 -10.62
CA TRP A 504 -12.83 -18.19 -9.79
C TRP A 504 -13.57 -18.36 -8.46
N TRP A 505 -14.79 -18.87 -8.51
CA TRP A 505 -15.58 -19.08 -7.29
C TRP A 505 -14.94 -20.09 -6.34
N MET A 506 -14.27 -21.12 -6.86
CA MET A 506 -13.57 -22.08 -6.03
C MET A 506 -12.38 -21.46 -5.28
N PHE A 507 -11.59 -20.64 -5.94
CA PHE A 507 -10.52 -19.89 -5.26
C PHE A 507 -11.09 -18.92 -4.24
N GLN A 508 -12.17 -18.23 -4.58
CA GLN A 508 -12.83 -17.31 -3.67
C GLN A 508 -13.39 -18.04 -2.44
N LEU A 509 -13.99 -19.20 -2.63
CA LEU A 509 -14.50 -20.01 -1.54
C LEU A 509 -13.39 -20.51 -0.62
N ALA A 510 -12.26 -20.94 -1.18
CA ALA A 510 -11.08 -21.33 -0.40
C ALA A 510 -10.51 -20.14 0.40
N ALA A 511 -10.45 -18.97 -0.21
CA ALA A 511 -10.03 -17.74 0.47
C ALA A 511 -10.98 -17.37 1.62
N ILE A 512 -12.29 -17.39 1.38
CA ILE A 512 -13.32 -17.16 2.41
C ILE A 512 -13.17 -18.17 3.54
N ALA A 513 -13.03 -19.46 3.23
CA ALA A 513 -12.84 -20.52 4.23
C ALA A 513 -11.59 -20.27 5.08
N THR A 514 -10.50 -19.83 4.46
CA THR A 514 -9.25 -19.49 5.15
C THR A 514 -9.41 -18.28 6.07
N ILE A 515 -10.09 -17.23 5.60
CA ILE A 515 -10.38 -16.03 6.39
C ILE A 515 -11.24 -16.35 7.60
N MET A 516 -12.31 -17.12 7.40
CA MET A 516 -13.18 -17.58 8.49
C MET A 516 -12.39 -18.42 9.51
N CYS A 517 -11.50 -19.30 9.03
CA CYS A 517 -10.62 -20.06 9.89
C CYS A 517 -9.69 -19.14 10.71
N CYS A 518 -9.16 -18.07 10.11
CA CYS A 518 -8.34 -17.10 10.84
C CYS A 518 -9.15 -16.41 11.96
N TYR A 519 -10.39 -16.02 11.70
CA TYR A 519 -11.26 -15.45 12.74
C TYR A 519 -11.52 -16.43 13.88
N ASP A 520 -11.87 -17.68 13.58
CA ASP A 520 -12.13 -18.70 14.60
C ASP A 520 -10.85 -19.06 15.41
N LEU A 521 -9.67 -19.08 14.75
CA LEU A 521 -8.38 -19.24 15.43
C LEU A 521 -8.08 -18.07 16.37
N MET A 522 -8.38 -16.84 15.93
CA MET A 522 -8.21 -15.64 16.75
C MET A 522 -9.16 -15.67 17.96
N GLU A 523 -10.41 -16.03 17.78
CA GLU A 523 -11.37 -16.18 18.87
C GLU A 523 -10.93 -17.27 19.87
N MET A 524 -10.42 -18.40 19.35
CA MET A 524 -9.88 -19.47 20.20
C MET A 524 -8.64 -19.02 20.97
N TYR A 525 -7.75 -18.24 20.34
CA TYR A 525 -6.58 -17.65 20.99
C TYR A 525 -6.99 -16.65 22.08
N GLU A 526 -7.99 -15.81 21.80
CA GLU A 526 -8.54 -14.88 22.78
C GLU A 526 -9.02 -15.61 24.02
N LYS A 527 -9.93 -16.59 23.85
CA LYS A 527 -10.55 -17.32 24.98
C LYS A 527 -9.55 -18.19 25.74
N ARG A 528 -8.57 -18.82 25.06
CA ARG A 528 -7.66 -19.80 25.70
C ARG A 528 -6.38 -19.18 26.26
N VAL A 529 -5.90 -18.11 25.67
CA VAL A 529 -4.59 -17.56 26.01
C VAL A 529 -4.67 -16.11 26.49
N LEU A 530 -5.37 -15.26 25.75
CA LEU A 530 -5.36 -13.83 25.99
C LEU A 530 -6.18 -13.46 27.22
N GLU A 531 -7.42 -13.89 27.27
CA GLU A 531 -8.34 -13.65 28.40
C GLU A 531 -7.79 -14.15 29.74
N PRO A 532 -7.30 -15.40 29.89
CA PRO A 532 -6.72 -15.86 31.14
C PRO A 532 -5.46 -15.08 31.56
N ARG A 533 -4.64 -14.63 30.57
CA ARG A 533 -3.46 -13.81 30.87
C ARG A 533 -3.83 -12.43 31.40
N ILE A 534 -4.86 -11.81 30.82
CA ILE A 534 -5.33 -10.50 31.26
C ILE A 534 -5.97 -10.62 32.63
N ARG A 535 -6.87 -11.59 32.85
CA ARG A 535 -7.54 -11.83 34.12
C ARG A 535 -6.54 -12.07 35.29
N LYS A 536 -5.47 -12.84 35.04
CA LYS A 536 -4.41 -13.06 36.04
C LYS A 536 -3.64 -11.80 36.42
N SER A 537 -3.68 -10.78 35.60
CA SER A 537 -2.98 -9.50 35.85
C SER A 537 -3.85 -8.44 36.50
N LEU A 538 -5.11 -8.71 36.72
CA LEU A 538 -6.07 -7.83 37.39
C LEU A 538 -6.16 -8.18 38.88
N ALA A 539 -6.17 -7.16 39.75
CA ALA A 539 -6.26 -7.32 41.21
C ALA A 539 -7.68 -7.77 41.63
N GLN A 540 -8.70 -7.41 40.84
CA GLN A 540 -10.08 -7.84 41.02
C GLN A 540 -10.56 -8.50 39.72
N THR A 541 -11.33 -9.58 39.83
CA THR A 541 -11.93 -10.26 38.67
C THR A 541 -13.20 -9.52 38.25
N PRO A 542 -13.21 -8.81 37.12
CA PRO A 542 -14.41 -8.19 36.58
C PRO A 542 -15.42 -9.24 36.13
N THR A 543 -16.68 -8.88 36.10
CA THR A 543 -17.72 -9.71 35.51
C THR A 543 -17.45 -9.93 34.02
N ASP A 544 -18.00 -10.99 33.42
CA ASP A 544 -17.75 -11.31 32.00
C ASP A 544 -18.22 -10.19 31.06
N GLU A 545 -19.30 -9.51 31.41
CA GLU A 545 -19.82 -8.36 30.67
C GLU A 545 -18.91 -7.12 30.76
N GLU A 546 -18.45 -6.79 31.98
CA GLU A 546 -17.49 -5.69 32.17
C GLU A 546 -16.17 -5.96 31.49
N PHE A 547 -15.69 -7.21 31.54
CA PHE A 547 -14.44 -7.57 30.87
C PHE A 547 -14.54 -7.40 29.35
N SER A 548 -15.64 -7.85 28.73
CA SER A 548 -15.87 -7.70 27.29
C SER A 548 -15.97 -6.23 26.90
N LEU A 549 -16.63 -5.40 27.68
CA LEU A 549 -16.77 -3.96 27.46
C LEU A 549 -15.42 -3.24 27.54
N HIS A 550 -14.59 -3.56 28.54
CA HIS A 550 -13.24 -3.04 28.68
C HIS A 550 -12.31 -3.49 27.55
N LEU A 551 -12.47 -4.71 27.04
CA LEU A 551 -11.72 -5.22 25.90
C LEU A 551 -12.09 -4.46 24.61
N GLU A 552 -13.38 -4.22 24.40
CA GLU A 552 -13.84 -3.43 23.24
C GLU A 552 -13.40 -1.96 23.31
N GLN A 553 -13.33 -1.37 24.49
CA GLN A 553 -12.87 -0.01 24.72
C GLN A 553 -11.35 0.14 24.55
N GLY A 554 -10.57 -0.95 24.55
CA GLY A 554 -9.13 -0.95 24.35
C GLY A 554 -8.31 -0.66 25.59
N ASP A 555 -8.88 -0.85 26.79
CA ASP A 555 -8.17 -0.62 28.07
C ASP A 555 -6.92 -1.50 28.21
N TYR A 556 -6.91 -2.65 27.54
CA TYR A 556 -5.80 -3.61 27.55
C TYR A 556 -4.95 -3.59 26.29
N ILE A 557 -4.99 -2.51 25.50
CA ILE A 557 -4.33 -2.42 24.18
C ILE A 557 -2.83 -2.78 24.22
N ASN A 558 -2.13 -2.52 25.33
CA ASN A 558 -0.71 -2.88 25.46
C ASN A 558 -0.46 -4.39 25.39
N LYS A 559 -1.45 -5.21 25.75
CA LYS A 559 -1.38 -6.67 25.74
C LYS A 559 -2.08 -7.27 24.53
N THR A 560 -3.02 -6.53 23.92
CA THR A 560 -3.91 -6.99 22.85
C THR A 560 -3.58 -6.39 21.50
N TRP A 561 -2.65 -5.43 21.38
CA TRP A 561 -2.42 -4.66 20.15
C TRP A 561 -2.20 -5.51 18.90
N LEU A 562 -1.43 -6.61 19.02
CA LEU A 562 -1.16 -7.53 17.91
C LEU A 562 -2.42 -8.31 17.54
N TYR A 563 -3.15 -8.79 18.52
CA TYR A 563 -4.44 -9.47 18.33
C TYR A 563 -5.46 -8.54 17.65
N ASP A 564 -5.60 -7.31 18.17
CA ASP A 564 -6.50 -6.30 17.63
C ASP A 564 -6.09 -5.89 16.22
N PHE A 565 -4.78 -5.77 15.93
CA PHE A 565 -4.27 -5.47 14.58
C PHE A 565 -4.66 -6.58 13.60
N VAL A 566 -4.40 -7.83 13.96
CA VAL A 566 -4.71 -8.97 13.07
C VAL A 566 -6.21 -9.06 12.85
N ASN A 567 -7.02 -8.99 13.91
CA ASN A 567 -8.46 -9.20 13.84
C ASN A 567 -9.22 -8.03 13.19
N ARG A 568 -8.83 -6.78 13.51
CA ARG A 568 -9.55 -5.57 13.06
C ARG A 568 -9.02 -4.93 11.78
N ALA A 569 -7.74 -5.18 11.41
CA ALA A 569 -7.13 -4.61 10.21
C ALA A 569 -6.66 -5.67 9.23
N LEU A 570 -5.74 -6.56 9.63
CA LEU A 570 -5.05 -7.46 8.70
C LEU A 570 -6.02 -8.44 8.02
N VAL A 571 -6.83 -9.16 8.80
CA VAL A 571 -7.76 -10.16 8.25
C VAL A 571 -8.82 -9.52 7.35
N PRO A 572 -9.48 -8.40 7.71
CA PRO A 572 -10.39 -7.70 6.80
C PRO A 572 -9.71 -7.16 5.53
N VAL A 573 -8.50 -6.63 5.63
CA VAL A 573 -7.71 -6.20 4.45
C VAL A 573 -7.41 -7.38 3.54
N CYS A 574 -6.97 -8.51 4.09
CA CYS A 574 -6.79 -9.76 3.34
C CYS A 574 -8.11 -10.23 2.69
N ALA A 575 -9.25 -10.03 3.36
CA ALA A 575 -10.56 -10.37 2.79
C ALA A 575 -10.88 -9.54 1.55
N VAL A 576 -10.59 -8.25 1.56
CA VAL A 576 -10.77 -7.38 0.38
C VAL A 576 -9.86 -7.83 -0.77
N PHE A 577 -8.58 -8.04 -0.49
CA PHE A 577 -7.63 -8.48 -1.51
C PHE A 577 -7.86 -9.92 -1.97
N SER A 578 -8.55 -10.76 -1.20
CA SER A 578 -8.85 -12.14 -1.59
C SER A 578 -9.62 -12.23 -2.90
N VAL A 579 -10.49 -11.25 -3.18
CA VAL A 579 -11.23 -11.16 -4.44
C VAL A 579 -10.28 -10.94 -5.61
N LEU A 580 -9.30 -10.06 -5.46
CA LEU A 580 -8.28 -9.79 -6.48
C LEU A 580 -7.38 -11.01 -6.69
N PHE A 581 -6.92 -11.64 -5.61
CA PHE A 581 -6.10 -12.83 -5.67
C PHE A 581 -6.82 -14.02 -6.29
N SER A 582 -8.07 -14.25 -5.93
CA SER A 582 -8.85 -15.35 -6.51
C SER A 582 -9.09 -15.15 -8.01
N LEU A 583 -9.36 -13.92 -8.45
CA LEU A 583 -9.48 -13.58 -9.87
C LEU A 583 -8.14 -13.74 -10.60
N TYR A 584 -7.05 -13.30 -9.97
CA TYR A 584 -5.70 -13.43 -10.53
C TYR A 584 -5.32 -14.92 -10.75
N PHE A 585 -5.48 -15.77 -9.74
CA PHE A 585 -5.19 -17.20 -9.86
C PHE A 585 -6.12 -17.90 -10.85
N ALA A 586 -7.41 -17.55 -10.86
CA ALA A 586 -8.33 -18.08 -11.85
C ALA A 586 -7.94 -17.70 -13.28
N ALA A 587 -7.49 -16.47 -13.50
CA ALA A 587 -7.01 -16.00 -14.79
C ALA A 587 -5.68 -16.67 -15.20
N GLU A 588 -4.78 -16.93 -14.25
CA GLU A 588 -3.51 -17.59 -14.48
C GLU A 588 -3.69 -19.01 -15.02
N ILE A 589 -4.68 -19.77 -14.52
CA ILE A 589 -5.00 -21.11 -15.05
C ILE A 589 -5.32 -21.08 -16.55
N PHE A 590 -5.96 -20.01 -17.03
CA PHE A 590 -6.33 -19.85 -18.44
C PHE A 590 -5.35 -18.97 -19.23
N ASP A 591 -4.23 -18.61 -18.65
CA ASP A 591 -3.23 -17.67 -19.22
C ASP A 591 -3.85 -16.32 -19.66
N LEU A 592 -4.86 -15.87 -18.88
CA LEU A 592 -5.56 -14.59 -19.08
C LEU A 592 -5.08 -13.49 -18.12
N ARG A 593 -3.96 -13.74 -17.43
CA ARG A 593 -3.40 -12.87 -16.39
C ARG A 593 -3.17 -11.45 -16.90
N ASP A 594 -2.52 -11.30 -18.07
CA ASP A 594 -2.19 -9.98 -18.62
C ASP A 594 -3.42 -9.18 -19.02
N LEU A 595 -4.42 -9.87 -19.56
CA LEU A 595 -5.70 -9.28 -19.91
C LEU A 595 -6.45 -8.82 -18.66
N LEU A 596 -6.49 -9.65 -17.62
CA LEU A 596 -7.10 -9.30 -16.34
C LEU A 596 -6.41 -8.09 -15.70
N MET A 597 -5.06 -8.09 -15.65
CA MET A 597 -4.29 -6.97 -15.10
C MET A 597 -4.50 -5.67 -15.87
N LYS A 598 -4.68 -5.76 -17.19
CA LYS A 598 -5.04 -4.61 -18.02
C LYS A 598 -6.40 -4.03 -17.62
N TYR A 599 -7.42 -4.87 -17.42
CA TYR A 599 -8.74 -4.42 -16.97
C TYR A 599 -8.72 -3.88 -15.53
N PHE A 600 -7.99 -4.49 -14.63
CA PHE A 600 -7.87 -3.98 -13.25
C PHE A 600 -7.21 -2.60 -13.17
N ARG A 601 -6.23 -2.34 -14.03
CA ARG A 601 -5.53 -1.06 -14.12
C ARG A 601 -6.19 -0.07 -15.07
N MET A 602 -7.18 -0.51 -15.84
CA MET A 602 -7.89 0.35 -16.76
C MET A 602 -8.58 1.47 -16.01
N ASN A 603 -8.24 2.70 -16.35
CA ASN A 603 -8.85 3.88 -15.78
C ASN A 603 -10.21 4.11 -16.45
N ILE A 604 -11.27 4.05 -15.66
CA ILE A 604 -12.62 4.43 -16.06
C ILE A 604 -12.75 5.91 -15.72
N THR A 605 -12.78 6.78 -16.70
CA THR A 605 -12.91 8.23 -16.52
C THR A 605 -14.38 8.63 -16.61
N ILE A 606 -14.91 9.18 -15.53
CA ILE A 606 -16.22 9.86 -15.57
C ILE A 606 -15.93 11.34 -15.78
N PRO A 607 -16.34 11.91 -16.95
CA PRO A 607 -16.07 13.31 -17.27
C PRO A 607 -16.55 14.25 -16.16
N GLY A 608 -15.64 15.09 -15.64
CA GLY A 608 -15.94 16.09 -14.60
C GLY A 608 -15.99 15.59 -13.17
N ILE A 609 -15.87 14.28 -12.89
CA ILE A 609 -15.99 13.76 -11.52
C ILE A 609 -14.67 13.14 -11.05
N SER A 610 -14.20 12.06 -11.68
CA SER A 610 -13.00 11.36 -11.22
C SER A 610 -12.54 10.29 -12.22
N THR A 611 -11.29 9.85 -12.08
CA THR A 611 -10.77 8.65 -12.73
C THR A 611 -10.58 7.57 -11.69
N PHE A 612 -11.22 6.42 -11.86
CA PHE A 612 -11.05 5.31 -10.94
C PHE A 612 -10.73 4.02 -11.68
N SER A 613 -9.97 3.14 -11.03
CA SER A 613 -9.74 1.78 -11.48
C SER A 613 -10.25 0.82 -10.42
N PHE A 614 -10.57 -0.39 -10.83
CA PHE A 614 -11.05 -1.43 -9.90
C PHE A 614 -10.04 -1.69 -8.76
N TYR A 615 -8.75 -1.65 -9.08
CA TYR A 615 -7.68 -1.75 -8.11
C TYR A 615 -7.74 -0.63 -7.05
N ARG A 616 -7.96 0.63 -7.46
CA ARG A 616 -8.04 1.78 -6.55
C ARG A 616 -9.24 1.66 -5.61
N ILE A 617 -10.38 1.16 -6.11
CA ILE A 617 -11.57 0.92 -5.26
C ILE A 617 -11.26 -0.10 -4.17
N CYS A 618 -10.63 -1.23 -4.51
CA CYS A 618 -10.24 -2.23 -3.52
C CYS A 618 -9.29 -1.65 -2.48
N LEU A 619 -8.35 -0.79 -2.90
CA LEU A 619 -7.39 -0.13 -2.02
C LEU A 619 -8.08 0.84 -1.05
N VAL A 620 -9.08 1.62 -1.54
CA VAL A 620 -9.91 2.51 -0.70
C VAL A 620 -10.66 1.70 0.36
N ILE A 621 -11.28 0.56 -0.02
CA ILE A 621 -11.99 -0.31 0.91
C ILE A 621 -11.00 -0.92 1.94
N ALA A 622 -9.82 -1.36 1.51
CA ALA A 622 -8.80 -1.89 2.41
C ALA A 622 -8.32 -0.85 3.42
N LEU A 623 -8.08 0.38 2.96
CA LEU A 623 -7.69 1.50 3.81
C LEU A 623 -8.77 1.85 4.85
N TRP A 624 -10.04 1.67 4.54
CA TRP A 624 -11.13 1.89 5.52
C TRP A 624 -10.93 1.04 6.79
N PHE A 625 -10.55 -0.24 6.63
CA PHE A 625 -10.26 -1.11 7.78
C PHE A 625 -9.02 -0.66 8.55
N VAL A 626 -7.98 -0.20 7.84
CA VAL A 626 -6.75 0.33 8.46
C VAL A 626 -7.08 1.58 9.28
N PHE A 627 -7.81 2.54 8.71
CA PHE A 627 -8.19 3.77 9.41
C PHE A 627 -9.13 3.49 10.59
N ARG A 628 -10.00 2.50 10.48
CA ARG A 628 -10.83 2.03 11.60
C ARG A 628 -9.97 1.51 12.75
N TYR A 629 -8.93 0.75 12.44
CA TYR A 629 -7.98 0.27 13.46
C TYR A 629 -7.16 1.41 14.06
N VAL A 630 -6.65 2.33 13.25
CA VAL A 630 -5.92 3.52 13.71
C VAL A 630 -6.78 4.36 14.66
N THR A 631 -8.07 4.56 14.32
CA THR A 631 -9.03 5.25 15.18
C THR A 631 -9.17 4.56 16.54
N TYR A 632 -9.26 3.23 16.53
CA TYR A 632 -9.33 2.44 17.76
C TYR A 632 -8.06 2.61 18.61
N VAL A 633 -6.88 2.48 18.02
CA VAL A 633 -5.58 2.61 18.72
C VAL A 633 -5.40 4.01 19.32
N ILE A 634 -5.67 5.06 18.54
CA ILE A 634 -5.51 6.45 19.01
C ILE A 634 -6.48 6.76 20.14
N ARG A 635 -7.74 6.30 20.03
CA ARG A 635 -8.72 6.43 21.12
C ARG A 635 -8.27 5.73 22.39
N ALA A 636 -7.85 4.47 22.27
CA ALA A 636 -7.39 3.69 23.41
C ALA A 636 -6.14 4.30 24.07
N ALA A 637 -5.17 4.78 23.27
CA ALA A 637 -3.97 5.46 23.75
C ALA A 637 -4.32 6.77 24.47
N TRP A 638 -5.24 7.56 23.92
CA TRP A 638 -5.71 8.80 24.54
C TRP A 638 -6.39 8.57 25.89
N PHE A 639 -7.32 7.60 25.97
CA PHE A 639 -7.99 7.26 27.23
C PHE A 639 -6.99 6.80 28.30
N LYS A 640 -6.04 5.97 27.92
CA LYS A 640 -4.99 5.51 28.81
C LYS A 640 -4.12 6.65 29.34
N TYR A 641 -3.70 7.57 28.46
CA TYR A 641 -2.90 8.73 28.82
C TYR A 641 -3.66 9.62 29.83
N ARG A 642 -4.94 9.90 29.58
CA ARG A 642 -5.77 10.71 30.47
C ARG A 642 -6.03 10.04 31.82
N ARG A 643 -6.33 8.74 31.82
CA ARG A 643 -6.53 7.98 33.07
C ARG A 643 -5.27 7.98 33.94
N SER A 644 -4.08 7.98 33.34
CA SER A 644 -2.81 8.09 34.06
C SER A 644 -2.58 9.47 34.70
N GLN A 645 -3.17 10.54 34.15
CA GLN A 645 -3.02 11.91 34.69
C GLN A 645 -4.11 12.31 35.71
N SER A 646 -5.29 11.70 35.67
CA SER A 646 -6.39 12.01 36.58
C SER A 646 -6.19 11.26 37.88
N LYS A 647 -5.66 11.95 38.92
CA LYS A 647 -5.60 11.45 40.30
C LYS A 647 -6.94 11.54 41.01
N ASP A 648 -7.82 12.41 40.58
CA ASP A 648 -9.17 12.60 41.12
C ASP A 648 -10.20 12.10 40.09
N GLY A 649 -10.97 11.08 40.49
CA GLY A 649 -11.97 10.39 39.68
C GLY A 649 -13.15 11.26 39.19
N LYS A 650 -12.90 12.51 38.79
CA LYS A 650 -13.93 13.37 38.15
C LYS A 650 -14.11 12.94 36.71
N ASP A 651 -15.33 12.57 36.38
CA ASP A 651 -15.79 12.15 35.06
C ASP A 651 -15.47 13.22 34.01
N PHE A 652 -14.44 12.93 33.22
CA PHE A 652 -14.13 13.72 32.04
C PHE A 652 -15.10 13.30 30.92
N ASN A 653 -15.63 14.27 30.17
CA ASN A 653 -16.49 14.04 28.99
C ASN A 653 -15.74 13.23 27.91
N ALA A 654 -15.61 11.92 28.16
CA ALA A 654 -14.95 10.96 27.26
C ALA A 654 -15.56 10.95 25.85
N THR A 655 -16.86 11.27 25.76
CA THR A 655 -17.62 11.27 24.51
C THR A 655 -17.13 12.34 23.54
N LEU A 656 -16.81 13.53 24.04
CA LEU A 656 -16.36 14.65 23.20
C LEU A 656 -15.00 14.36 22.56
N ALA A 657 -14.03 13.89 23.36
CA ALA A 657 -12.71 13.51 22.86
C ALA A 657 -12.79 12.35 21.83
N LYS A 658 -13.64 11.35 22.09
CA LYS A 658 -13.89 10.22 21.16
C LYS A 658 -14.41 10.71 19.81
N ASN A 659 -15.29 11.70 19.81
CA ASN A 659 -15.88 12.22 18.58
C ASN A 659 -14.89 13.08 17.79
N ILE A 660 -14.10 13.93 18.49
CA ILE A 660 -13.09 14.78 17.85
C ILE A 660 -12.00 13.93 17.20
N ILE A 661 -11.45 12.93 17.90
CA ILE A 661 -10.45 12.00 17.35
C ILE A 661 -11.02 11.28 16.11
N GLY A 662 -12.27 10.83 16.21
CA GLY A 662 -12.94 10.21 15.06
C GLY A 662 -13.04 11.16 13.88
N LEU A 663 -13.50 12.39 14.08
CA LEU A 663 -13.69 13.39 13.03
C LEU A 663 -12.38 13.70 12.30
N ILE A 664 -11.28 13.88 13.04
CA ILE A 664 -9.96 14.16 12.45
C ILE A 664 -9.49 12.97 11.60
N ILE A 665 -9.52 11.76 12.13
CA ILE A 665 -8.98 10.57 11.44
C ILE A 665 -9.84 10.26 10.20
N TRP A 666 -11.16 10.32 10.31
CA TRP A 666 -12.04 10.09 9.16
C TRP A 666 -11.95 11.23 8.14
N GLY A 667 -11.66 12.47 8.56
CA GLY A 667 -11.35 13.58 7.66
C GLY A 667 -10.09 13.30 6.82
N ILE A 668 -9.02 12.82 7.47
CA ILE A 668 -7.78 12.41 6.77
C ILE A 668 -8.07 11.25 5.80
N TYR A 669 -8.90 10.27 6.20
CA TYR A 669 -9.31 9.18 5.33
C TYR A 669 -10.01 9.69 4.07
N ILE A 670 -10.98 10.60 4.20
CA ILE A 670 -11.72 11.17 3.06
C ILE A 670 -10.77 11.89 2.11
N ILE A 671 -9.83 12.69 2.64
CA ILE A 671 -8.82 13.36 1.83
C ILE A 671 -7.96 12.33 1.08
N THR A 672 -7.53 11.27 1.76
CA THR A 672 -6.75 10.19 1.15
C THR A 672 -7.52 9.49 0.02
N VAL A 673 -8.83 9.26 0.21
CA VAL A 673 -9.71 8.69 -0.81
C VAL A 673 -9.82 9.60 -2.03
N PHE A 674 -9.98 10.91 -1.83
CA PHE A 674 -10.06 11.88 -2.94
C PHE A 674 -8.76 11.92 -3.75
N LEU A 675 -7.61 11.87 -3.07
CA LEU A 675 -6.30 11.80 -3.74
C LEU A 675 -6.13 10.50 -4.53
N MET A 676 -6.61 9.38 -4.00
CA MET A 676 -6.52 8.07 -4.68
C MET A 676 -7.44 7.94 -5.89
N LEU A 677 -8.60 8.61 -5.85
CA LEU A 677 -9.58 8.57 -6.94
C LEU A 677 -9.33 9.67 -7.99
N ASP A 678 -8.20 10.39 -7.90
CA ASP A 678 -7.85 11.51 -8.79
C ASP A 678 -9.01 12.50 -8.97
N VAL A 679 -9.72 12.82 -7.87
CA VAL A 679 -10.78 13.84 -7.90
C VAL A 679 -10.15 15.19 -8.23
N PRO A 680 -10.71 15.96 -9.18
CA PRO A 680 -10.15 17.27 -9.55
C PRO A 680 -10.00 18.17 -8.34
N SER A 681 -8.82 18.75 -8.16
CA SER A 681 -8.51 19.62 -7.01
C SER A 681 -9.48 20.79 -6.86
N ALA A 682 -10.03 21.29 -7.97
CA ALA A 682 -11.06 22.33 -7.97
C ALA A 682 -12.33 21.88 -7.21
N GLY A 683 -12.81 20.64 -7.44
CA GLY A 683 -13.97 20.10 -6.74
C GLY A 683 -13.72 19.92 -5.24
N ILE A 684 -12.53 19.44 -4.89
CA ILE A 684 -12.11 19.29 -3.49
C ILE A 684 -12.02 20.66 -2.82
N SER A 685 -11.41 21.63 -3.49
CA SER A 685 -11.27 23.00 -2.97
C SER A 685 -12.62 23.66 -2.69
N VAL A 686 -13.60 23.52 -3.59
CA VAL A 686 -14.96 24.03 -3.40
C VAL A 686 -15.65 23.34 -2.21
N ALA A 687 -15.57 22.02 -2.12
CA ALA A 687 -16.16 21.28 -1.01
C ALA A 687 -15.51 21.65 0.34
N VAL A 688 -14.17 21.73 0.39
CA VAL A 688 -13.43 22.13 1.59
C VAL A 688 -13.73 23.59 1.95
N ALA A 689 -13.78 24.48 0.97
CA ALA A 689 -14.14 25.88 1.21
C ALA A 689 -15.57 26.01 1.78
N GLY A 690 -16.54 25.30 1.20
CA GLY A 690 -17.91 25.25 1.71
C GLY A 690 -18.00 24.70 3.13
N LEU A 691 -17.31 23.60 3.40
CA LEU A 691 -17.26 23.01 4.75
C LEU A 691 -16.57 23.96 5.75
N SER A 692 -15.43 24.53 5.36
CA SER A 692 -14.67 25.47 6.20
C SER A 692 -15.50 26.73 6.52
N THR A 693 -16.21 27.27 5.53
CA THR A 693 -17.11 28.41 5.70
C THR A 693 -18.26 28.05 6.65
N GLY A 694 -18.91 26.89 6.43
CA GLY A 694 -19.97 26.41 7.31
C GLY A 694 -19.48 26.17 8.75
N MET A 695 -18.29 25.60 8.92
CA MET A 695 -17.68 25.35 10.21
C MET A 695 -17.24 26.66 10.88
N GLY A 696 -16.76 27.64 10.10
CA GLY A 696 -16.43 28.96 10.56
C GLY A 696 -17.67 29.70 11.11
N PHE A 697 -18.79 29.68 10.40
CA PHE A 697 -20.06 30.24 10.88
C PHE A 697 -20.59 29.51 12.12
N ALA A 698 -20.56 28.19 12.15
CA ALA A 698 -20.99 27.43 13.32
C ALA A 698 -20.10 27.66 14.56
N SER A 699 -18.82 27.95 14.37
CA SER A 699 -17.86 28.21 15.45
C SER A 699 -17.80 29.70 15.84
N LYS A 700 -18.45 30.58 15.12
CA LYS A 700 -18.39 32.05 15.32
C LYS A 700 -18.63 32.46 16.78
N SER A 701 -19.74 32.01 17.37
CA SER A 701 -20.09 32.33 18.74
C SER A 701 -19.08 31.80 19.77
N LEU A 702 -18.50 30.60 19.53
CA LEU A 702 -17.48 30.04 20.40
C LEU A 702 -16.20 30.89 20.35
N LEU A 703 -15.77 31.30 19.15
CA LEU A 703 -14.59 32.13 18.94
C LEU A 703 -14.79 33.53 19.52
N GLU A 704 -15.96 34.12 19.33
CA GLU A 704 -16.33 35.44 19.92
C GLU A 704 -16.22 35.37 21.45
N ASN A 705 -16.85 34.38 22.08
CA ASN A 705 -16.76 34.21 23.53
C ASN A 705 -15.32 34.04 24.02
N PHE A 706 -14.53 33.26 23.29
CA PHE A 706 -13.12 33.04 23.63
C PHE A 706 -12.28 34.30 23.60
N PHE A 707 -12.34 35.04 22.49
CA PHE A 707 -11.60 36.33 22.34
C PHE A 707 -12.07 37.38 23.30
N TYR A 708 -13.40 37.52 23.52
CA TYR A 708 -13.94 38.46 24.48
C TYR A 708 -13.59 38.04 25.91
N GLY A 709 -13.55 36.74 26.23
CA GLY A 709 -13.06 36.27 27.53
C GLY A 709 -11.62 36.68 27.81
N ILE A 710 -10.73 36.56 26.83
CA ILE A 710 -9.35 37.04 26.95
C ILE A 710 -9.31 38.53 27.14
N SER A 711 -10.13 39.31 26.37
CA SER A 711 -10.21 40.75 26.48
C SER A 711 -10.75 41.19 27.84
N LEU A 712 -11.74 40.51 28.40
CA LEU A 712 -12.29 40.81 29.75
C LEU A 712 -11.22 40.52 30.82
N MET A 713 -10.50 39.38 30.71
CA MET A 713 -9.39 39.03 31.64
C MET A 713 -8.25 40.06 31.56
N SER A 714 -8.02 40.71 30.45
CA SER A 714 -6.96 41.72 30.28
C SER A 714 -7.18 43.00 31.07
N GLY A 715 -8.25 43.08 31.86
CA GLY A 715 -8.42 44.10 32.87
C GLY A 715 -9.65 44.95 32.76
N ARG A 716 -10.62 44.66 31.89
CA ARG A 716 -11.93 45.39 31.88
C ARG A 716 -12.79 45.00 33.08
N VAL A 717 -12.75 43.75 33.51
CA VAL A 717 -13.46 43.23 34.67
C VAL A 717 -12.47 42.36 35.46
N ARG A 718 -12.49 42.41 36.76
CA ARG A 718 -11.67 41.63 37.66
C ARG A 718 -12.52 40.72 38.52
N VAL A 719 -11.97 39.58 38.92
CA VAL A 719 -12.59 38.70 39.91
C VAL A 719 -12.73 39.52 41.18
N GLY A 720 -13.91 39.56 41.75
CA GLY A 720 -14.25 40.35 42.93
C GLY A 720 -14.94 41.66 42.61
N ASP A 721 -14.97 42.15 41.40
CA ASP A 721 -15.72 43.35 41.01
C ASP A 721 -17.23 43.11 41.16
N TYR A 722 -17.99 44.11 41.55
CA TYR A 722 -19.43 44.17 41.42
C TYR A 722 -19.82 44.81 40.12
N ILE A 723 -20.56 44.07 39.32
CA ILE A 723 -21.03 44.59 38.01
C ILE A 723 -22.54 44.46 37.91
N GLU A 724 -23.15 45.38 37.16
CA GLU A 724 -24.57 45.37 36.77
C GLU A 724 -24.62 45.20 35.24
N CYS A 725 -25.25 44.12 34.76
CA CYS A 725 -25.46 43.86 33.36
C CYS A 725 -26.87 43.34 33.14
N ASP A 726 -27.65 43.94 32.25
CA ASP A 726 -29.04 43.59 31.96
C ASP A 726 -29.92 43.53 33.21
N GLY A 727 -29.69 44.46 34.18
CA GLY A 727 -30.43 44.49 35.42
C GLY A 727 -30.03 43.44 36.44
N ILE A 728 -29.06 42.59 36.12
CA ILE A 728 -28.50 41.61 37.07
C ILE A 728 -27.26 42.24 37.71
N THR A 729 -27.33 42.44 39.03
CA THR A 729 -26.20 42.92 39.81
C THR A 729 -25.59 41.78 40.58
N GLY A 730 -24.28 41.62 40.48
CA GLY A 730 -23.59 40.54 41.16
C GLY A 730 -22.09 40.74 41.27
N LYS A 731 -21.48 39.97 42.16
CA LYS A 731 -20.02 39.91 42.31
C LYS A 731 -19.44 38.92 41.34
N VAL A 732 -18.42 39.32 40.61
CA VAL A 732 -17.67 38.42 39.68
C VAL A 732 -16.90 37.37 40.49
N GLU A 733 -17.31 36.11 40.39
CA GLU A 733 -16.68 34.97 41.05
C GLU A 733 -15.54 34.39 40.25
N SER A 734 -15.79 34.21 38.93
CA SER A 734 -14.79 33.65 38.01
C SER A 734 -15.02 34.14 36.58
N ILE A 735 -13.92 34.26 35.83
CA ILE A 735 -13.98 34.60 34.41
C ILE A 735 -13.32 33.42 33.68
N SER A 736 -14.10 32.66 32.89
CA SER A 736 -13.64 31.59 32.03
C SER A 736 -13.51 32.07 30.59
N TYR A 737 -13.00 31.24 29.69
CA TYR A 737 -12.90 31.51 28.26
C TYR A 737 -14.27 31.68 27.57
N GLN A 738 -15.33 31.10 28.14
CA GLN A 738 -16.65 31.10 27.51
C GLN A 738 -17.65 32.06 28.23
N SER A 739 -17.57 32.12 29.54
CA SER A 739 -18.55 32.85 30.38
C SER A 739 -17.89 33.45 31.60
N THR A 740 -18.50 34.55 32.09
CA THR A 740 -18.20 35.17 33.35
C THR A 740 -19.30 34.79 34.35
N GLN A 741 -18.93 34.26 35.51
CA GLN A 741 -19.87 33.88 36.56
C GLN A 741 -20.01 35.03 37.59
N LEU A 742 -21.27 35.37 37.85
CA LEU A 742 -21.64 36.36 38.84
C LEU A 742 -22.42 35.70 39.97
N THR A 743 -22.03 35.99 41.18
CA THR A 743 -22.82 35.63 42.38
C THR A 743 -23.69 36.82 42.72
N THR A 744 -25.00 36.68 42.59
CA THR A 744 -26.00 37.69 42.92
C THR A 744 -26.27 37.75 44.42
N LEU A 745 -26.92 38.78 44.87
CA LEU A 745 -27.20 39.03 46.29
C LEU A 745 -28.12 37.98 46.94
N ASP A 746 -28.93 37.29 46.15
CA ASP A 746 -29.78 36.17 46.60
C ASP A 746 -29.02 34.84 46.69
N GLY A 747 -27.71 34.84 46.40
CA GLY A 747 -26.84 33.65 46.41
C GLY A 747 -26.88 32.82 45.11
N SER A 748 -27.62 33.24 44.12
CA SER A 748 -27.64 32.57 42.80
C SER A 748 -26.37 32.82 42.04
N VAL A 749 -25.90 31.81 41.25
CA VAL A 749 -24.77 31.97 40.33
C VAL A 749 -25.32 32.10 38.92
N VAL A 750 -25.06 33.25 38.29
CA VAL A 750 -25.48 33.55 36.93
C VAL A 750 -24.24 33.52 36.03
N ALA A 751 -24.24 32.67 34.99
CA ALA A 751 -23.22 32.64 33.99
C ALA A 751 -23.63 33.46 32.77
N ILE A 752 -22.94 34.56 32.54
CA ILE A 752 -23.15 35.48 31.40
C ILE A 752 -22.11 35.12 30.34
N LEU A 753 -22.49 34.88 29.07
CA LEU A 753 -21.57 34.68 27.98
C LEU A 753 -20.66 35.89 27.83
N ASN A 754 -19.39 35.65 27.58
CA ASN A 754 -18.42 36.74 27.44
C ASN A 754 -18.75 37.67 26.27
N SER A 755 -19.36 37.14 25.17
CA SER A 755 -19.85 37.93 24.05
C SER A 755 -20.95 38.92 24.47
N ASP A 756 -21.88 38.48 25.32
CA ASP A 756 -22.97 39.31 25.83
C ASP A 756 -22.46 40.39 26.75
N LEU A 757 -21.58 40.02 27.70
CA LEU A 757 -20.96 40.98 28.60
C LEU A 757 -20.10 42.02 27.88
N PHE A 758 -19.42 41.62 26.79
CA PHE A 758 -18.56 42.54 26.04
C PHE A 758 -19.35 43.47 25.08
N SER A 759 -20.41 42.96 24.47
CA SER A 759 -21.22 43.70 23.48
C SER A 759 -22.25 44.62 24.11
N LYS A 760 -22.67 44.31 25.34
CA LYS A 760 -23.64 45.12 26.09
C LYS A 760 -22.95 46.17 26.99
N ASN A 761 -23.67 47.23 27.30
CA ASN A 761 -23.20 48.18 28.32
C ASN A 761 -23.37 47.55 29.69
N PHE A 762 -22.32 47.46 30.43
CA PHE A 762 -22.34 47.05 31.83
C PHE A 762 -21.79 48.18 32.72
N LYS A 763 -22.30 48.30 33.93
CA LYS A 763 -21.72 49.18 34.94
C LYS A 763 -20.79 48.34 35.85
N ASN A 764 -19.56 48.81 36.03
CA ASN A 764 -18.68 48.31 37.08
C ASN A 764 -18.76 49.24 38.28
N LEU A 765 -19.36 48.76 39.35
CA LEU A 765 -19.65 49.51 40.55
C LEU A 765 -18.44 49.72 41.45
N THR A 766 -17.41 48.87 41.31
CA THR A 766 -16.23 48.82 42.19
C THR A 766 -14.92 49.22 41.52
N ARG A 767 -14.92 49.50 40.18
CA ARG A 767 -13.69 49.76 39.41
C ARG A 767 -12.87 50.96 39.84
N ASN A 768 -13.55 52.10 40.06
CA ASN A 768 -12.90 53.36 40.41
C ASN A 768 -12.80 53.55 41.92
N HIS A 769 -13.81 53.19 42.64
CA HIS A 769 -13.91 53.20 44.10
C HIS A 769 -14.93 52.21 44.58
N GLN A 770 -14.83 51.79 45.81
CA GLN A 770 -15.70 50.74 46.41
C GLN A 770 -17.07 51.24 46.87
N TYR A 771 -17.36 52.55 46.70
CA TYR A 771 -18.56 53.22 47.19
C TYR A 771 -19.52 53.47 46.04
N GLU A 772 -20.84 53.28 46.31
CA GLU A 772 -21.93 53.63 45.42
C GLU A 772 -22.78 54.71 46.06
N LEU A 773 -23.28 55.66 45.27
CA LEU A 773 -24.19 56.68 45.72
C LEU A 773 -25.60 56.09 45.85
N ILE A 774 -26.09 56.04 47.10
CA ILE A 774 -27.46 55.66 47.40
C ILE A 774 -28.30 56.89 47.65
N LYS A 775 -29.53 56.80 47.23
CA LYS A 775 -30.53 57.89 47.38
C LYS A 775 -31.74 57.32 48.10
N ILE A 776 -32.06 57.80 49.25
CA ILE A 776 -33.18 57.34 50.06
C ILE A 776 -34.19 58.50 50.18
N PRO A 777 -35.27 58.47 49.44
CA PRO A 777 -36.34 59.52 49.56
C PRO A 777 -37.19 59.26 50.81
N PHE A 778 -37.55 60.32 51.48
CA PHE A 778 -38.51 60.32 52.58
C PHE A 778 -39.27 61.63 52.63
N GLY A 779 -40.55 61.58 52.98
CA GLY A 779 -41.41 62.76 53.04
C GLY A 779 -41.74 63.20 54.44
N ILE A 780 -41.88 64.52 54.67
CA ILE A 780 -42.29 65.09 55.88
C ILE A 780 -43.53 66.04 55.64
N ALA A 781 -44.35 66.29 56.63
CA ALA A 781 -45.54 67.11 56.47
C ALA A 781 -45.20 68.59 56.06
N TYR A 782 -46.05 69.20 55.27
CA TYR A 782 -45.94 70.61 55.00
C TYR A 782 -46.02 71.41 56.27
N GLY A 783 -45.13 72.46 56.38
CA GLY A 783 -44.98 73.20 57.57
C GLY A 783 -43.95 72.79 58.61
N SER A 784 -43.37 71.63 58.40
CA SER A 784 -42.22 71.11 59.18
C SER A 784 -40.97 71.98 58.88
N ASN A 785 -40.13 72.19 59.91
CA ASN A 785 -38.85 72.91 59.76
C ASN A 785 -37.81 71.94 59.08
N VAL A 786 -37.56 72.17 57.76
CA VAL A 786 -36.68 71.35 56.97
C VAL A 786 -35.26 71.39 57.51
N ASP A 787 -34.69 72.41 57.98
CA ASP A 787 -33.36 72.54 58.48
C ASP A 787 -33.20 71.81 59.83
N GLU A 788 -34.17 71.85 60.69
CA GLU A 788 -34.22 71.09 61.93
C GLU A 788 -34.25 69.54 61.67
N VAL A 789 -35.15 69.15 60.73
CA VAL A 789 -35.22 67.74 60.31
C VAL A 789 -33.94 67.32 59.72
N ARG A 790 -33.29 68.11 58.84
CA ARG A 790 -31.99 67.86 58.23
C ARG A 790 -30.94 67.59 59.30
N HIS A 791 -30.83 68.42 60.30
CA HIS A 791 -29.87 68.31 61.40
C HIS A 791 -30.12 67.02 62.23
N LEU A 792 -31.35 66.77 62.61
CA LEU A 792 -31.72 65.58 63.38
C LEU A 792 -31.40 64.30 62.63
N ILE A 793 -31.71 64.22 61.34
CA ILE A 793 -31.38 63.02 60.53
C ILE A 793 -29.89 62.86 60.36
N LEU A 794 -29.15 63.97 60.05
CA LEU A 794 -27.73 63.90 59.92
C LEU A 794 -27.01 63.42 61.18
N ASP A 795 -27.42 63.93 62.36
CA ASP A 795 -26.82 63.46 63.59
C ASP A 795 -27.13 62.01 63.94
N SER A 796 -28.30 61.56 63.66
CA SER A 796 -28.67 60.16 63.87
C SER A 796 -27.94 59.23 62.84
N MET A 797 -27.62 59.68 61.68
CA MET A 797 -26.90 58.90 60.65
C MET A 797 -25.43 58.69 61.04
N LYS A 798 -24.83 59.51 61.88
CA LYS A 798 -23.47 59.30 62.45
C LYS A 798 -23.28 57.92 63.10
N GLU A 799 -24.33 57.38 63.66
CA GLU A 799 -24.33 56.05 64.29
C GLU A 799 -24.15 54.96 63.25
N LEU A 800 -24.52 55.20 62.01
CA LEU A 800 -24.38 54.24 60.91
C LEU A 800 -23.04 54.37 60.21
N GLU A 801 -22.25 55.40 60.51
CA GLU A 801 -20.87 55.53 60.01
C GLU A 801 -19.93 54.61 60.76
N THR A 802 -20.14 53.30 60.59
CA THR A 802 -19.34 52.25 61.22
C THR A 802 -18.37 51.66 60.22
N GLN A 803 -17.43 50.86 60.75
CA GLN A 803 -16.47 50.09 59.90
C GLN A 803 -16.92 48.63 59.80
N THR A 804 -16.63 48.03 58.63
CA THR A 804 -16.78 46.57 58.45
C THR A 804 -15.73 45.82 59.25
N ALA A 805 -15.88 44.51 59.43
CA ALA A 805 -14.91 43.64 60.09
C ALA A 805 -13.51 43.75 59.45
N ASP A 806 -13.41 44.10 58.19
CA ASP A 806 -12.17 44.27 57.41
C ASP A 806 -11.56 45.68 57.61
N GLY A 807 -12.10 46.53 58.46
CA GLY A 807 -11.62 47.86 58.75
C GLY A 807 -11.99 48.93 57.71
N ARG A 808 -12.86 48.63 56.72
CA ARG A 808 -13.30 49.57 55.71
C ARG A 808 -14.51 50.40 56.26
N SER A 809 -14.48 51.70 56.10
CA SER A 809 -15.65 52.56 56.45
C SER A 809 -16.85 52.23 55.57
N ILE A 810 -18.03 51.99 56.16
CA ILE A 810 -19.25 51.68 55.42
C ILE A 810 -19.67 52.88 54.60
N VAL A 811 -19.56 54.15 55.14
CA VAL A 811 -19.81 55.43 54.43
C VAL A 811 -18.47 56.02 54.04
N ASN A 812 -18.36 56.57 52.83
CA ASN A 812 -17.15 57.19 52.32
C ASN A 812 -16.76 58.40 53.19
N PRO A 813 -15.61 58.41 53.83
CA PRO A 813 -15.22 59.55 54.71
C PRO A 813 -15.02 60.88 53.92
N ALA A 814 -14.68 60.78 52.65
CA ALA A 814 -14.47 61.92 51.77
C ALA A 814 -15.79 62.58 51.33
N ASN A 815 -16.90 61.88 51.40
CA ASN A 815 -18.19 62.34 50.96
C ASN A 815 -19.21 62.08 52.12
N PRO A 816 -19.39 62.97 53.06
CA PRO A 816 -20.31 62.84 54.22
C PRO A 816 -21.78 62.69 53.77
N ILE A 817 -22.52 61.99 54.61
CA ILE A 817 -23.98 61.88 54.39
C ILE A 817 -24.61 63.28 54.28
N ALA A 818 -25.44 63.44 53.29
CA ALA A 818 -26.15 64.75 53.08
C ALA A 818 -27.68 64.51 52.96
N VAL A 819 -28.44 65.45 53.50
CA VAL A 819 -29.88 65.48 53.31
C VAL A 819 -30.22 66.74 52.51
N SER A 820 -30.80 66.56 51.33
CA SER A 820 -31.21 67.64 50.44
C SER A 820 -32.73 67.71 50.27
N PHE A 821 -33.21 68.87 49.98
CA PHE A 821 -34.59 69.05 49.52
C PHE A 821 -34.70 68.38 48.14
N ALA A 822 -35.61 67.48 47.93
CA ALA A 822 -35.79 66.81 46.65
C ALA A 822 -36.89 67.45 45.81
N ASP A 823 -38.06 67.51 46.31
CA ASP A 823 -39.21 68.02 45.55
C ASP A 823 -40.37 68.37 46.51
N PHE A 824 -41.38 69.07 45.96
CA PHE A 824 -42.66 69.27 46.61
C PHE A 824 -43.62 68.16 46.20
N GLY A 825 -43.82 67.18 47.09
CA GLY A 825 -44.67 66.04 46.83
C GLY A 825 -46.19 66.49 46.95
N ALA A 826 -47.06 65.60 46.42
CA ALA A 826 -48.50 65.89 46.45
C ALA A 826 -49.06 66.05 47.87
N SER A 827 -48.46 65.48 48.90
CA SER A 827 -48.87 65.52 50.29
C SER A 827 -47.74 65.74 51.26
N SER A 828 -46.49 65.86 50.77
CA SER A 828 -45.27 65.89 51.56
C SER A 828 -44.22 66.84 51.03
N VAL A 829 -43.35 67.31 51.87
CA VAL A 829 -42.07 67.87 51.47
C VAL A 829 -41.14 66.74 51.35
N ASP A 830 -40.67 66.49 50.15
CA ASP A 830 -39.79 65.30 49.85
C ASP A 830 -38.34 65.68 50.06
N LEU A 831 -37.71 64.93 50.95
CA LEU A 831 -36.28 65.02 51.24
C LEU A 831 -35.58 63.84 50.71
N LEU A 832 -34.31 63.94 50.37
CA LEU A 832 -33.49 62.97 49.84
C LEU A 832 -32.22 62.79 50.72
N LEU A 833 -32.07 61.66 51.42
CA LEU A 833 -30.79 61.25 52.00
C LEU A 833 -29.87 60.64 50.94
N VAL A 834 -28.73 61.28 50.83
CA VAL A 834 -27.69 60.87 49.89
C VAL A 834 -26.45 60.40 50.66
N ALA A 835 -26.01 59.17 50.36
CA ALA A 835 -24.83 58.63 51.03
C ALA A 835 -24.00 57.82 50.02
N TRP A 836 -22.68 57.95 50.09
CA TRP A 836 -21.73 57.07 49.38
C TRP A 836 -21.42 55.86 50.27
N VAL A 837 -21.94 54.70 49.93
CA VAL A 837 -21.87 53.51 50.76
C VAL A 837 -21.15 52.39 50.02
N LEU A 838 -20.41 51.57 50.77
CA LEU A 838 -19.79 50.36 50.16
C LEU A 838 -20.80 49.50 49.40
N VAL A 839 -20.46 49.12 48.20
CA VAL A 839 -21.37 48.35 47.28
C VAL A 839 -21.89 47.08 47.95
N ASP A 840 -21.06 46.36 48.68
CA ASP A 840 -21.44 45.17 49.40
C ASP A 840 -22.35 45.39 50.64
N GLN A 841 -22.36 46.60 51.20
CA GLN A 841 -23.18 47.00 52.35
C GLN A 841 -24.42 47.84 51.97
N ARG A 842 -24.58 48.15 50.70
CA ARG A 842 -25.62 49.04 50.18
C ARG A 842 -27.03 48.75 50.72
N ASN A 843 -27.44 47.48 50.57
CA ASN A 843 -28.79 47.10 50.97
C ASN A 843 -28.99 47.09 52.49
N ALA A 844 -27.97 46.64 53.25
CA ALA A 844 -28.03 46.65 54.68
C ALA A 844 -28.03 48.06 55.27
N PHE A 845 -27.19 48.91 54.69
CA PHE A 845 -27.19 50.35 55.10
C PHE A 845 -28.52 51.05 54.77
N ALA A 846 -29.05 50.83 53.53
CA ALA A 846 -30.32 51.44 53.11
C ALA A 846 -31.50 51.00 54.01
N ALA A 847 -31.55 49.74 54.43
CA ALA A 847 -32.57 49.24 55.35
C ALA A 847 -32.45 49.92 56.70
N LYS A 848 -31.25 49.90 57.29
CA LYS A 848 -30.99 50.53 58.61
C LYS A 848 -31.24 52.06 58.58
N ALA A 849 -30.85 52.75 57.52
CA ALA A 849 -31.07 54.17 57.34
C ALA A 849 -32.56 54.53 57.25
N LYS A 850 -33.37 53.79 56.53
CA LYS A 850 -34.83 53.93 56.47
C LYS A 850 -35.45 53.71 57.81
N GLU A 851 -35.06 52.71 58.54
CA GLU A 851 -35.56 52.42 59.86
C GLU A 851 -35.18 53.55 60.85
N LYS A 852 -33.94 54.02 60.76
CA LYS A 852 -33.49 55.13 61.61
C LYS A 852 -34.14 56.41 61.24
N ILE A 853 -34.38 56.73 59.98
CA ILE A 853 -35.17 57.88 59.58
C ILE A 853 -36.56 57.81 60.17
N TYR A 854 -37.23 56.67 60.05
CA TYR A 854 -38.55 56.50 60.59
C TYR A 854 -38.57 56.65 62.11
N GLN A 855 -37.64 56.11 62.80
CA GLN A 855 -37.51 56.20 64.26
C GLN A 855 -37.32 57.67 64.73
N VAL A 856 -36.37 58.37 64.12
CA VAL A 856 -36.04 59.78 64.46
C VAL A 856 -37.24 60.76 64.22
N LEU A 857 -37.95 60.57 63.10
CA LEU A 857 -39.12 61.35 62.80
C LEU A 857 -40.21 61.14 63.85
N ASN A 858 -40.45 59.93 64.28
CA ASN A 858 -41.42 59.57 65.32
C ASN A 858 -40.98 60.08 66.68
N GLU A 859 -39.78 59.94 67.10
CA GLU A 859 -39.28 60.41 68.41
C GLU A 859 -39.33 61.95 68.52
N ASN A 860 -39.21 62.70 67.50
CA ASN A 860 -39.23 64.14 67.45
C ASN A 860 -40.61 64.69 67.03
N ASN A 861 -41.64 63.83 67.01
CA ASN A 861 -42.98 64.19 66.62
C ASN A 861 -43.10 64.95 65.23
N ILE A 862 -42.23 64.57 64.29
CA ILE A 862 -42.31 65.07 62.91
C ILE A 862 -43.26 64.17 62.18
N GLU A 863 -44.35 64.75 61.69
CA GLU A 863 -45.40 64.00 61.00
C GLU A 863 -44.96 63.47 59.63
N ILE A 864 -45.16 62.18 59.43
CA ILE A 864 -45.01 61.56 58.08
C ILE A 864 -46.43 61.61 57.48
N PRO A 865 -46.67 62.46 56.46
CA PRO A 865 -48.03 62.72 56.04
C PRO A 865 -48.68 61.55 55.34
N PHE A 866 -49.90 61.32 55.71
CA PHE A 866 -50.74 60.42 54.92
C PHE A 866 -51.14 61.17 53.59
N PRO A 867 -51.57 60.53 52.58
CA PRO A 867 -52.09 61.19 51.39
C PRO A 867 -53.18 62.18 51.76
N GLN A 868 -52.92 63.45 51.50
CA GLN A 868 -53.88 64.60 51.79
C GLN A 868 -54.78 64.82 50.60
N GLN A 869 -56.06 65.02 50.84
CA GLN A 869 -57.06 65.44 49.84
C GLN A 869 -57.93 66.53 50.34
N ASP A 870 -57.98 67.64 49.62
CA ASP A 870 -58.96 68.72 49.90
C ASP A 870 -60.31 68.28 49.37
N ILE A 871 -61.29 68.09 50.28
CA ILE A 871 -62.64 67.71 49.94
C ILE A 871 -63.54 68.93 50.00
N TYR A 872 -64.04 69.43 48.92
CA TYR A 872 -65.05 70.48 48.83
C TYR A 872 -66.42 69.80 48.84
N ILE A 873 -67.08 69.89 49.98
CA ILE A 873 -68.49 69.44 50.17
C ILE A 873 -69.38 70.44 49.53
N ARG A 874 -69.99 70.31 48.40
CA ARG A 874 -70.88 71.18 47.68
C ARG A 874 -72.34 71.07 48.21
N SER A 875 -72.76 70.07 48.91
CA SER A 875 -74.09 69.95 49.53
C SER A 875 -74.06 68.92 50.65
N VAL A 876 -74.54 69.23 51.82
CA VAL A 876 -74.78 68.27 52.88
C VAL A 876 -76.24 67.86 52.71
N PRO A 877 -76.61 66.59 52.66
CA PRO A 877 -77.97 66.13 52.66
C PRO A 877 -78.61 66.61 54.05
N THR A 878 -79.62 67.37 54.00
CA THR A 878 -80.38 67.75 55.22
C THR A 878 -80.95 66.46 55.86
N PRO A 879 -80.73 66.22 57.13
CA PRO A 879 -81.33 65.05 57.78
C PRO A 879 -82.82 65.06 57.60
N PRO A 880 -83.52 63.99 57.36
CA PRO A 880 -84.98 64.01 57.26
C PRO A 880 -85.58 64.47 58.53
N ALA A 881 -86.63 65.42 58.46
CA ALA A 881 -87.32 65.94 59.54
C ALA A 881 -87.96 64.79 60.38
N PRO A 882 -88.03 64.94 61.71
CA PRO A 882 -88.64 63.88 62.57
C PRO A 882 -90.16 63.84 62.20
N PRO A 883 -90.72 62.58 62.25
CA PRO A 883 -92.15 62.50 61.99
C PRO A 883 -92.99 63.23 63.01
N ALA A 884 -94.07 64.02 62.54
CA ALA A 884 -94.94 64.70 63.34
C ALA A 884 -95.77 63.79 64.28
N PRO A 885 -96.02 64.16 65.51
CA PRO A 885 -96.80 63.36 66.40
C PRO A 885 -98.27 63.28 65.95
N ASN A 886 -98.81 62.05 66.00
CA ASN A 886 -100.19 61.79 65.67
C ASN A 886 -101.09 62.41 66.70
N ALA A 887 -102.03 63.12 66.24
CA ALA A 887 -103.19 63.45 66.93
C ALA A 887 -104.32 62.64 66.43
#